data_ec7ec15499ace2212ed76ef9797c695d
#
_entry.id   ec7ec15499ace2212ed76ef9797c695d
#
_cell.length_a   1.000
_cell.length_b   1.000
_cell.length_c   1.000
_cell.angle_alpha   90.00
_cell.angle_beta   90.00
_cell.angle_gamma   90.00
#
_symmetry.space_group_name_H-M   'P 1'
#
loop_
_entity.id
_entity.type
_entity.pdbx_description
1 polymer ?
#
loop_
_entity_poly.entity_id
_entity_poly.type
_entity_poly.pdbx_seq_one_letter_code
_entity_poly.pdbx_strand_id
1 'polypeptide(L)'
;MLLVGWVCVLIVTVVSQDQEGAEAQDLFRTELFPEQLQQQQVQVVQRQIQDQLQALQRQAQVATSAERQAQIQQQQAQLLAQLQDAQGKQQELQRRLQEQLNGLSQQPFNLPQVPQFPIPFEQQQQIQPQQQPQPQPQFQQRPQPQPQPQPQFQPQPQPQPQFQPQPQPQPQFQPQPQPRPQPQPEFQPRPQPQPQQPLQFPEEPQVPEQAPPCSTQSGEAGFCRPLVKCITFYAEVPELRRQPCRMQSQELGVCCPLRKRPTSVPTGLDRQNHGVLRPPPPPPVVIPPFSPQQLNNAALVALERIRQRIEFVASLFANNVIVQVGTPAAWHQEFFQTTNATLEQGEEAQKNVEASVSLVNEFQLSPDQGTFALPTFSVLNTVIADSCPRPTNCRAERYRSADGSCNNLQNERWGRAGTALQRVLPPKYGDGVNSPRVAANREELPSARVVSTQFATEADIPYDNYTLLVMQWGQFLDHDLTHTPISRGQSGAGLSCCREGKVIQQDLRHPDCFPISLPQNDHIFAPFGERCMEFVRSLPAPRPECNFGPREQMNQVTGYLDGSNIYGSNLNSQQTLRERRGGRLAIQNFKGRQLLPENRGECTDDEEILACFKAGDSRVNEQVELAVMHTIWMREHNRVAGELARLNPNWGDETLFQEARRIVVAEMQHITYNEWLPVVLGRDYMDKFELSPRDNGFTKLYDDTLNPSITNVFATAAFRFGHSLIQSHMQGFTRFGNVRQNLELSHHQFTPFVLYEDGALDNFVRGLSTQPSQRFDRFFSKQLTDHLFQGDLDFGLDLVALNIQRGRDHGLPPYNDWREVCGLPRAKSWENLQDVMDAQSVAALRALYPSVDEIDLFVAAVAEKPLPGALLGQTFVCLVGDQFARLRRGDRFFYEEGGQPSTFTSQQLEQIRKANLARVLCDNSDDIALMQPLAFFQASFLNQRVPCSSESIPRMNLNAWAGDRAA
;
A
#
# COMPACT_ATOMS: atom_id res chain seq x y z
N MET A 1 -38.86 20.11 -0.48
CA MET A 1 -37.46 19.70 -0.61
C MET A 1 -36.67 20.52 -1.63
N LEU A 2 -37.16 20.81 -2.82
CA LEU A 2 -36.47 21.68 -3.80
C LEU A 2 -36.30 23.15 -3.34
N LEU A 3 -37.22 23.71 -2.53
CA LEU A 3 -37.11 25.06 -2.04
C LEU A 3 -36.02 25.23 -0.94
N VAL A 4 -35.76 24.22 -0.15
CA VAL A 4 -34.74 24.26 0.93
C VAL A 4 -33.33 24.16 0.33
N GLY A 5 -33.13 23.38 -0.73
CA GLY A 5 -31.86 23.31 -1.46
C GLY A 5 -31.48 24.64 -2.12
N TRP A 6 -32.46 25.39 -2.68
CA TRP A 6 -32.22 26.71 -3.29
C TRP A 6 -31.92 27.80 -2.28
N VAL A 7 -32.51 27.74 -1.10
CA VAL A 7 -32.23 28.70 -0.02
C VAL A 7 -30.83 28.50 0.55
N CYS A 8 -30.36 27.26 0.66
CA CYS A 8 -28.98 26.97 1.10
C CYS A 8 -27.93 27.42 0.06
N VAL A 9 -28.18 27.22 -1.23
CA VAL A 9 -27.27 27.69 -2.30
C VAL A 9 -27.24 29.22 -2.38
N LEU A 10 -28.37 29.91 -2.16
CA LEU A 10 -28.43 31.39 -2.14
C LEU A 10 -27.73 32.00 -0.91
N ILE A 11 -27.78 31.35 0.24
CA ILE A 11 -27.09 31.82 1.45
C ILE A 11 -25.58 31.67 1.31
N VAL A 12 -25.08 30.54 0.71
CA VAL A 12 -23.65 30.31 0.49
C VAL A 12 -23.05 31.29 -0.53
N THR A 13 -23.81 31.70 -1.55
CA THR A 13 -23.33 32.65 -2.56
C THR A 13 -23.34 34.13 -2.09
N VAL A 14 -24.10 34.48 -1.07
CA VAL A 14 -24.19 35.85 -0.55
C VAL A 14 -23.20 36.14 0.59
N VAL A 15 -22.75 35.08 1.31
CA VAL A 15 -21.89 35.21 2.51
C VAL A 15 -20.39 35.10 2.20
N SER A 16 -19.98 34.91 0.93
CA SER A 16 -18.58 34.65 0.56
C SER A 16 -17.68 35.91 0.42
N GLN A 17 -18.03 37.08 0.91
CA GLN A 17 -17.21 38.28 0.71
C GLN A 17 -16.60 38.93 1.97
N ASP A 18 -16.91 38.47 3.19
CA ASP A 18 -16.36 39.04 4.42
C ASP A 18 -15.84 37.96 5.41
N GLN A 19 -14.90 38.35 6.29
CA GLN A 19 -14.27 37.50 7.30
C GLN A 19 -15.28 36.80 8.25
N GLU A 20 -16.47 37.33 8.46
CA GLU A 20 -17.54 36.71 9.24
C GLU A 20 -18.21 35.53 8.49
N GLY A 21 -18.08 35.47 7.18
CA GLY A 21 -18.53 34.34 6.36
C GLY A 21 -17.75 33.05 6.57
N ALA A 22 -16.51 33.15 7.02
CA ALA A 22 -15.66 31.98 7.30
C ALA A 22 -16.13 31.23 8.57
N GLU A 23 -16.53 31.95 9.63
CA GLU A 23 -17.04 31.32 10.85
C GLU A 23 -18.42 30.66 10.63
N ALA A 24 -19.28 31.26 9.82
CA ALA A 24 -20.55 30.64 9.45
C ALA A 24 -20.40 29.42 8.54
N GLN A 25 -19.40 29.40 7.66
CA GLN A 25 -19.05 28.22 6.85
C GLN A 25 -18.43 27.08 7.68
N ASP A 26 -17.61 27.39 8.69
CA ASP A 26 -17.07 26.42 9.61
C ASP A 26 -18.13 25.83 10.55
N LEU A 27 -19.09 26.63 11.00
CA LEU A 27 -20.25 26.18 11.78
C LEU A 27 -21.15 25.22 10.95
N PHE A 28 -21.36 25.56 9.66
CA PHE A 28 -22.13 24.72 8.74
C PHE A 28 -21.41 23.40 8.42
N ARG A 29 -20.07 23.43 8.28
CA ARG A 29 -19.25 22.23 8.03
C ARG A 29 -19.13 21.33 9.26
N THR A 30 -19.03 21.89 10.46
CA THR A 30 -18.78 21.12 11.68
C THR A 30 -20.04 20.56 12.32
N GLU A 31 -21.19 21.21 12.22
CA GLU A 31 -22.41 20.80 12.94
C GLU A 31 -23.49 20.15 12.05
N LEU A 32 -23.68 20.61 10.82
CA LEU A 32 -24.76 20.10 9.94
C LEU A 32 -24.30 18.99 8.97
N PHE A 33 -23.07 19.04 8.52
CA PHE A 33 -22.55 18.07 7.54
C PHE A 33 -22.44 16.63 8.09
N PRO A 34 -22.04 16.39 9.35
CA PRO A 34 -21.99 15.04 9.90
C PRO A 34 -23.37 14.38 10.02
N GLU A 35 -24.42 15.14 10.32
CA GLU A 35 -25.78 14.59 10.47
C GLU A 35 -26.44 14.32 9.11
N GLN A 36 -26.17 15.12 8.11
CA GLN A 36 -26.59 14.86 6.73
C GLN A 36 -25.92 13.60 6.18
N LEU A 37 -24.64 13.39 6.48
CA LEU A 37 -23.91 12.19 6.09
C LEU A 37 -24.47 10.94 6.78
N GLN A 38 -24.78 11.03 8.08
CA GLN A 38 -25.43 9.95 8.81
C GLN A 38 -26.82 9.64 8.25
N GLN A 39 -27.58 10.62 7.83
CA GLN A 39 -28.88 10.44 7.21
C GLN A 39 -28.79 9.70 5.89
N GLN A 40 -27.76 9.97 5.07
CA GLN A 40 -27.50 9.24 3.83
C GLN A 40 -27.08 7.78 4.12
N GLN A 41 -26.23 7.54 5.11
CA GLN A 41 -25.82 6.20 5.50
C GLN A 41 -27.04 5.33 5.93
N VAL A 42 -27.94 5.91 6.72
CA VAL A 42 -29.16 5.21 7.13
C VAL A 42 -30.05 4.88 5.92
N GLN A 43 -30.14 5.75 4.94
CA GLN A 43 -30.91 5.48 3.70
C GLN A 43 -30.29 4.36 2.84
N VAL A 44 -28.96 4.26 2.81
CA VAL A 44 -28.25 3.18 2.12
C VAL A 44 -28.57 1.83 2.80
N VAL A 45 -28.46 1.77 4.12
CA VAL A 45 -28.80 0.58 4.90
C VAL A 45 -30.25 0.15 4.68
N GLN A 46 -31.18 1.09 4.65
CA GLN A 46 -32.61 0.78 4.37
C GLN A 46 -32.82 0.15 3.00
N ARG A 47 -32.12 0.62 1.96
CA ARG A 47 -32.20 0.03 0.62
C ARG A 47 -31.61 -1.38 0.61
N GLN A 48 -30.45 -1.58 1.21
CA GLN A 48 -29.84 -2.91 1.29
C GLN A 48 -30.77 -3.93 1.94
N ILE A 49 -31.43 -3.56 3.04
CA ILE A 49 -32.40 -4.41 3.71
C ILE A 49 -33.62 -4.70 2.82
N GLN A 50 -34.09 -3.70 2.06
CA GLN A 50 -35.20 -3.89 1.12
C GLN A 50 -34.84 -4.85 -0.01
N ASP A 51 -33.63 -4.75 -0.53
CA ASP A 51 -33.15 -5.66 -1.60
C ASP A 51 -33.01 -7.09 -1.11
N GLN A 52 -32.48 -7.29 0.09
CA GLN A 52 -32.43 -8.60 0.74
C GLN A 52 -33.83 -9.18 0.99
N LEU A 53 -34.79 -8.37 1.43
CA LEU A 53 -36.18 -8.80 1.57
C LEU A 53 -36.80 -9.26 0.26
N GLN A 54 -36.53 -8.56 -0.85
CA GLN A 54 -36.97 -8.98 -2.17
C GLN A 54 -36.30 -10.28 -2.62
N ALA A 55 -35.00 -10.46 -2.36
CA ALA A 55 -34.29 -11.69 -2.66
C ALA A 55 -34.89 -12.89 -1.90
N LEU A 56 -35.15 -12.75 -0.60
CA LEU A 56 -35.82 -13.77 0.22
C LEU A 56 -37.26 -14.06 -0.23
N GLN A 57 -38.00 -13.06 -0.73
CA GLN A 57 -39.32 -13.27 -1.30
C GLN A 57 -39.25 -14.15 -2.56
N ARG A 58 -38.26 -13.95 -3.44
CA ARG A 58 -38.05 -14.82 -4.61
C ARG A 58 -37.65 -16.24 -4.20
N GLN A 59 -36.78 -16.39 -3.17
CA GLN A 59 -36.45 -17.72 -2.66
C GLN A 59 -37.65 -18.43 -2.05
N ALA A 60 -38.53 -17.72 -1.35
CA ALA A 60 -39.76 -18.29 -0.81
C ALA A 60 -40.69 -18.85 -1.85
N GLN A 61 -40.71 -18.23 -3.06
CA GLN A 61 -41.57 -18.70 -4.18
C GLN A 61 -41.09 -20.02 -4.79
N VAL A 62 -39.82 -20.37 -4.66
CA VAL A 62 -39.22 -21.61 -5.20
C VAL A 62 -38.95 -22.68 -4.14
N ALA A 63 -39.12 -22.35 -2.85
CA ALA A 63 -38.86 -23.28 -1.77
C ALA A 63 -39.93 -24.36 -1.66
N THR A 64 -39.53 -25.62 -1.84
CA THR A 64 -40.42 -26.78 -1.85
C THR A 64 -40.55 -27.53 -0.51
N SER A 65 -39.66 -27.24 0.48
CA SER A 65 -39.70 -27.84 1.81
C SER A 65 -40.25 -26.88 2.86
N ALA A 66 -41.03 -27.38 3.81
CA ALA A 66 -41.63 -26.61 4.89
C ALA A 66 -40.55 -26.03 5.82
N GLU A 67 -39.45 -26.74 6.00
CA GLU A 67 -38.29 -26.30 6.80
C GLU A 67 -37.58 -25.10 6.20
N ARG A 68 -37.34 -25.12 4.88
CA ARG A 68 -36.75 -24.01 4.13
C ARG A 68 -37.64 -22.77 4.12
N GLN A 69 -38.96 -22.96 4.01
CA GLN A 69 -39.94 -21.87 4.10
C GLN A 69 -39.95 -21.22 5.49
N ALA A 70 -39.82 -22.00 6.55
CA ALA A 70 -39.76 -21.50 7.92
C ALA A 70 -38.48 -20.70 8.17
N GLN A 71 -37.31 -21.14 7.65
CA GLN A 71 -36.06 -20.40 7.72
C GLN A 71 -36.14 -19.03 6.99
N ILE A 72 -36.71 -19.04 5.78
CA ILE A 72 -36.89 -17.81 5.02
C ILE A 72 -37.81 -16.82 5.75
N GLN A 73 -38.91 -17.30 6.34
CA GLN A 73 -39.80 -16.44 7.13
C GLN A 73 -39.11 -15.86 8.36
N GLN A 74 -38.24 -16.61 9.03
CA GLN A 74 -37.46 -16.13 10.16
C GLN A 74 -36.48 -15.03 9.72
N GLN A 75 -35.76 -15.21 8.62
CA GLN A 75 -34.86 -14.20 8.06
C GLN A 75 -35.59 -12.95 7.63
N GLN A 76 -36.77 -13.08 7.00
CA GLN A 76 -37.61 -11.94 6.62
C GLN A 76 -38.06 -11.15 7.86
N ALA A 77 -38.43 -11.82 8.96
CA ALA A 77 -38.81 -11.16 10.20
C ALA A 77 -37.64 -10.37 10.82
N GLN A 78 -36.43 -10.90 10.78
CA GLN A 78 -35.23 -10.22 11.25
C GLN A 78 -34.91 -8.97 10.44
N LEU A 79 -34.94 -9.07 9.12
CA LEU A 79 -34.72 -7.94 8.22
C LEU A 79 -35.78 -6.83 8.35
N LEU A 80 -37.04 -7.21 8.59
CA LEU A 80 -38.11 -6.25 8.85
C LEU A 80 -37.87 -5.48 10.17
N ALA A 81 -37.37 -6.15 11.21
CA ALA A 81 -37.00 -5.50 12.45
C ALA A 81 -35.83 -4.52 12.28
N GLN A 82 -34.82 -4.89 11.49
CA GLN A 82 -33.69 -4.00 11.14
C GLN A 82 -34.15 -2.81 10.30
N LEU A 83 -35.10 -2.99 9.39
CA LEU A 83 -35.69 -1.92 8.59
C LEU A 83 -36.43 -0.90 9.46
N GLN A 84 -37.17 -1.38 10.46
CA GLN A 84 -37.87 -0.53 11.42
C GLN A 84 -36.91 0.28 12.29
N ASP A 85 -35.79 -0.33 12.75
CA ASP A 85 -34.76 0.38 13.50
C ASP A 85 -34.07 1.46 12.65
N ALA A 86 -33.72 1.15 11.41
CA ALA A 86 -33.16 2.11 10.46
C ALA A 86 -34.12 3.28 10.15
N GLN A 87 -35.42 3.00 10.03
CA GLN A 87 -36.46 4.05 9.87
C GLN A 87 -36.57 4.93 11.11
N GLY A 88 -36.47 4.35 12.31
CA GLY A 88 -36.46 5.12 13.55
C GLY A 88 -35.24 6.05 13.66
N LYS A 89 -34.07 5.56 13.30
CA LYS A 89 -32.82 6.37 13.23
C LYS A 89 -32.94 7.52 12.22
N GLN A 90 -33.54 7.28 11.08
CA GLN A 90 -33.77 8.32 10.07
C GLN A 90 -34.69 9.41 10.58
N GLN A 91 -35.78 9.07 11.27
CA GLN A 91 -36.72 10.04 11.86
C GLN A 91 -36.03 10.88 12.95
N GLU A 92 -35.22 10.25 13.80
CA GLU A 92 -34.48 10.94 14.85
C GLU A 92 -33.44 11.92 14.27
N LEU A 93 -32.67 11.52 13.23
CA LEU A 93 -31.75 12.40 12.53
C LEU A 93 -32.49 13.58 11.86
N GLN A 94 -33.63 13.35 11.24
CA GLN A 94 -34.48 14.43 10.67
C GLN A 94 -34.96 15.40 11.73
N ARG A 95 -35.36 14.91 12.92
CA ARG A 95 -35.80 15.75 14.05
C ARG A 95 -34.62 16.62 14.51
N ARG A 96 -33.43 16.09 14.72
CA ARG A 96 -32.24 16.84 15.14
C ARG A 96 -31.85 17.89 14.11
N LEU A 97 -31.82 17.53 12.85
CA LEU A 97 -31.53 18.48 11.76
C LEU A 97 -32.54 19.66 11.75
N GLN A 98 -33.82 19.37 11.97
CA GLN A 98 -34.85 20.38 12.04
C GLN A 98 -34.72 21.28 13.28
N GLU A 99 -34.30 20.71 14.42
CA GLU A 99 -34.04 21.51 15.63
C GLU A 99 -32.83 22.42 15.47
N GLN A 100 -31.75 21.96 14.85
CA GLN A 100 -30.57 22.75 14.52
C GLN A 100 -30.92 23.91 13.55
N LEU A 101 -31.68 23.63 12.48
CA LEU A 101 -32.13 24.63 11.54
C LEU A 101 -33.05 25.67 12.19
N ASN A 102 -33.92 25.26 13.12
CA ASN A 102 -34.77 26.17 13.89
C ASN A 102 -33.96 27.02 14.89
N GLY A 103 -32.89 26.45 15.46
CA GLY A 103 -31.96 27.20 16.32
C GLY A 103 -31.21 28.29 15.58
N LEU A 104 -30.77 28.01 14.36
CA LEU A 104 -30.08 28.96 13.48
C LEU A 104 -31.03 30.09 13.01
N SER A 105 -32.31 29.84 12.86
CA SER A 105 -33.29 30.83 12.45
C SER A 105 -33.72 31.81 13.56
N GLN A 106 -33.37 31.62 14.80
CA GLN A 106 -33.70 32.45 15.96
C GLN A 106 -32.58 33.41 16.40
N GLN A 107 -31.41 33.39 15.75
CA GLN A 107 -30.38 34.39 15.99
C GLN A 107 -30.65 35.65 15.16
N PRO A 108 -30.65 36.86 15.77
CA PRO A 108 -30.88 38.10 15.01
C PRO A 108 -29.67 38.45 14.18
N PHE A 109 -29.73 38.26 12.87
CA PHE A 109 -28.76 38.77 11.91
C PHE A 109 -28.96 40.29 11.71
N ASN A 110 -28.02 41.09 12.16
CA ASN A 110 -27.92 42.50 11.82
C ASN A 110 -27.25 42.64 10.44
N LEU A 111 -28.04 42.86 9.41
CA LEU A 111 -27.56 43.19 8.07
C LEU A 111 -27.16 44.68 7.99
N PRO A 112 -25.96 45.01 7.52
CA PRO A 112 -25.60 46.37 7.18
C PRO A 112 -26.37 46.83 5.93
N GLN A 113 -26.84 48.12 5.94
CA GLN A 113 -27.57 48.74 4.83
C GLN A 113 -26.66 48.89 3.59
N VAL A 114 -27.11 48.31 2.45
CA VAL A 114 -26.43 48.40 1.15
C VAL A 114 -26.65 49.79 0.54
N PRO A 115 -25.60 50.46 0.02
CA PRO A 115 -25.72 51.71 -0.72
C PRO A 115 -26.36 51.47 -2.10
N GLN A 116 -27.40 52.28 -2.43
CA GLN A 116 -28.05 52.24 -3.73
C GLN A 116 -27.14 52.88 -4.81
N PHE A 117 -26.88 52.18 -5.88
CA PHE A 117 -26.38 52.73 -7.15
C PHE A 117 -27.44 52.56 -8.24
N PRO A 118 -27.62 53.58 -9.12
CA PRO A 118 -28.68 53.56 -10.13
C PRO A 118 -28.30 52.77 -11.38
N ILE A 119 -29.25 51.96 -11.84
CA ILE A 119 -29.18 51.20 -13.12
C ILE A 119 -29.99 51.98 -14.16
N PRO A 120 -29.50 52.18 -15.40
CA PRO A 120 -30.32 52.76 -16.49
C PRO A 120 -31.28 51.73 -17.09
N PHE A 121 -32.45 52.26 -17.37
CA PHE A 121 -33.57 51.60 -18.05
C PHE A 121 -33.23 51.39 -19.52
N GLU A 122 -33.57 50.18 -20.08
CA GLU A 122 -34.24 50.13 -21.39
C GLU A 122 -34.78 48.73 -21.73
N GLN A 123 -36.03 48.79 -22.11
CA GLN A 123 -36.86 47.95 -22.98
C GLN A 123 -37.54 46.71 -22.41
N GLN A 124 -38.81 46.98 -22.17
CA GLN A 124 -39.93 46.05 -22.03
C GLN A 124 -40.30 45.42 -23.41
N GLN A 125 -40.61 44.12 -23.44
CA GLN A 125 -41.71 43.63 -24.24
C GLN A 125 -42.52 42.58 -23.49
N GLN A 126 -43.86 42.79 -23.58
CA GLN A 126 -44.93 42.08 -22.91
C GLN A 126 -45.23 40.70 -23.57
N ILE A 127 -45.55 39.69 -22.76
CA ILE A 127 -46.55 38.68 -23.12
C ILE A 127 -47.35 38.32 -21.86
N GLN A 128 -48.68 38.40 -22.01
CA GLN A 128 -49.67 38.14 -20.96
C GLN A 128 -50.05 36.68 -20.79
N PRO A 129 -50.78 36.29 -19.71
CA PRO A 129 -50.89 34.94 -19.19
C PRO A 129 -52.18 34.23 -19.66
N GLN A 130 -52.16 32.91 -19.65
CA GLN A 130 -53.39 32.11 -19.74
C GLN A 130 -53.62 31.23 -18.52
N GLN A 131 -54.89 31.11 -18.23
CA GLN A 131 -55.64 30.72 -17.02
C GLN A 131 -55.56 29.25 -16.65
N GLN A 132 -55.77 29.02 -15.35
CA GLN A 132 -56.10 27.76 -14.68
C GLN A 132 -57.49 27.20 -15.10
N PRO A 133 -57.80 25.93 -14.72
CA PRO A 133 -58.94 25.71 -13.86
C PRO A 133 -58.69 24.74 -12.65
N GLN A 134 -59.36 25.08 -11.56
CA GLN A 134 -59.75 24.19 -10.45
C GLN A 134 -61.03 23.42 -10.81
N PRO A 135 -61.60 22.41 -10.07
CA PRO A 135 -61.93 22.46 -8.66
C PRO A 135 -61.94 21.14 -7.84
N GLN A 136 -62.17 21.33 -6.56
CA GLN A 136 -62.49 20.49 -5.40
C GLN A 136 -63.60 19.42 -5.60
N PRO A 137 -64.03 18.55 -4.56
CA PRO A 137 -64.20 18.85 -3.12
C PRO A 137 -63.90 17.70 -2.10
N GLN A 138 -63.65 18.12 -0.86
CA GLN A 138 -63.92 17.64 0.50
C GLN A 138 -64.65 16.31 0.74
N PHE A 139 -64.21 15.61 1.81
CA PHE A 139 -65.10 14.99 2.83
C PHE A 139 -64.50 15.11 4.27
N GLN A 140 -65.37 15.42 5.20
CA GLN A 140 -65.30 15.62 6.65
C GLN A 140 -65.20 14.27 7.36
N GLN A 141 -64.68 14.10 8.52
CA GLN A 141 -64.75 14.55 9.91
C GLN A 141 -64.77 13.37 10.86
N ARG A 142 -64.32 13.42 11.98
CA ARG A 142 -64.43 13.92 13.40
C ARG A 142 -64.28 12.74 14.39
N PRO A 143 -64.19 12.94 15.71
CA PRO A 143 -63.19 13.51 16.55
C PRO A 143 -62.64 12.56 17.67
N GLN A 144 -61.71 13.09 18.43
CA GLN A 144 -61.02 12.53 19.64
C GLN A 144 -61.87 11.91 20.76
N PRO A 145 -61.20 11.24 21.77
CA PRO A 145 -61.08 11.88 23.08
C PRO A 145 -59.67 11.80 23.73
N GLN A 146 -59.42 12.76 24.61
CA GLN A 146 -58.25 12.91 25.47
C GLN A 146 -58.24 11.92 26.62
N PRO A 147 -57.10 11.62 27.23
CA PRO A 147 -57.01 11.23 28.66
C PRO A 147 -56.26 12.25 29.52
N GLN A 148 -56.72 12.27 30.80
CA GLN A 148 -56.37 13.16 31.91
C GLN A 148 -54.99 12.83 32.54
N PRO A 149 -54.49 13.72 33.45
CA PRO A 149 -53.11 13.77 33.91
C PRO A 149 -52.80 12.93 35.13
N GLN A 150 -51.55 12.54 35.28
CA GLN A 150 -50.98 11.96 36.51
C GLN A 150 -49.91 12.82 37.14
N PRO A 151 -49.57 12.64 38.43
CA PRO A 151 -49.10 13.67 39.32
C PRO A 151 -47.56 13.86 39.33
N GLN A 152 -47.19 15.07 39.73
CA GLN A 152 -45.85 15.58 39.94
C GLN A 152 -45.13 14.88 41.10
N PHE A 153 -43.85 14.50 40.88
CA PHE A 153 -42.87 14.28 41.96
C PHE A 153 -41.91 15.48 42.02
N GLN A 154 -41.69 15.96 43.25
CA GLN A 154 -40.74 17.05 43.54
C GLN A 154 -39.29 16.54 43.52
N PRO A 155 -38.31 17.33 43.09
CA PRO A 155 -36.89 16.98 43.18
C PRO A 155 -36.29 17.41 44.53
N GLN A 156 -35.40 16.53 45.05
CA GLN A 156 -34.56 16.83 46.22
C GLN A 156 -33.32 17.62 45.79
N PRO A 157 -32.73 18.45 46.69
CA PRO A 157 -31.66 19.37 46.34
C PRO A 157 -30.30 18.69 46.27
N GLN A 158 -29.48 19.09 45.29
CA GLN A 158 -28.05 18.73 45.14
C GLN A 158 -27.16 19.56 46.07
N PRO A 159 -26.04 19.03 46.60
CA PRO A 159 -25.09 19.80 47.38
C PRO A 159 -24.16 20.64 46.54
N GLN A 160 -23.85 21.85 47.06
CA GLN A 160 -22.96 22.83 46.46
C GLN A 160 -21.51 22.40 46.40
N PRO A 161 -20.71 22.80 45.39
CA PRO A 161 -19.26 22.57 45.34
C PRO A 161 -18.52 23.62 46.21
N GLN A 162 -17.53 23.13 46.96
CA GLN A 162 -16.59 23.92 47.74
C GLN A 162 -15.58 24.61 46.83
N PHE A 163 -15.33 25.89 47.15
CA PHE A 163 -14.31 26.74 46.53
C PHE A 163 -12.88 26.25 46.86
N GLN A 164 -12.02 26.15 45.88
CA GLN A 164 -10.56 26.09 46.05
C GLN A 164 -9.96 27.47 45.80
N PRO A 165 -8.90 27.85 46.52
CA PRO A 165 -8.32 29.23 46.43
C PRO A 165 -7.41 29.41 45.21
N GLN A 166 -7.43 30.60 44.65
CA GLN A 166 -6.58 31.04 43.55
C GLN A 166 -5.12 31.18 43.97
N PRO A 167 -4.14 30.86 43.11
CA PRO A 167 -2.73 31.15 43.36
C PRO A 167 -2.40 32.64 43.15
N GLN A 168 -1.55 33.18 43.99
CA GLN A 168 -1.03 34.52 43.93
C GLN A 168 -0.05 34.76 42.75
N PRO A 169 0.09 35.99 42.24
CA PRO A 169 0.98 36.31 41.13
C PRO A 169 2.44 36.34 41.55
N GLN A 170 3.32 35.75 40.77
CA GLN A 170 4.76 35.84 40.88
C GLN A 170 5.32 37.18 40.37
N PRO A 171 6.45 37.67 40.88
CA PRO A 171 7.01 38.98 40.54
C PRO A 171 7.68 38.98 39.15
N GLN A 172 7.52 40.06 38.42
CA GLN A 172 8.18 40.35 37.15
C GLN A 172 9.68 40.56 37.34
N PHE A 173 10.47 39.82 36.57
CA PHE A 173 11.89 40.06 36.38
C PHE A 173 12.14 41.12 35.33
N GLN A 174 12.94 42.13 35.70
CA GLN A 174 13.44 43.17 34.80
C GLN A 174 14.54 42.61 33.87
N PRO A 175 14.65 43.05 32.62
CA PRO A 175 15.68 42.59 31.71
C PRO A 175 17.04 43.20 32.01
N GLN A 176 18.08 42.38 32.07
CA GLN A 176 19.47 42.81 32.11
C GLN A 176 19.97 43.18 30.69
N PRO A 177 20.91 44.13 30.59
CA PRO A 177 21.40 44.62 29.29
C PRO A 177 22.36 43.62 28.62
N GLN A 178 22.24 43.52 27.29
CA GLN A 178 23.09 42.69 26.42
C GLN A 178 24.56 43.25 26.38
N PRO A 179 25.58 42.39 26.34
CA PRO A 179 26.95 42.80 26.09
C PRO A 179 27.17 43.11 24.60
N ARG A 180 27.98 44.16 24.35
CA ARG A 180 28.44 44.61 23.03
C ARG A 180 29.28 43.53 22.32
N PRO A 181 29.24 43.47 20.98
CA PRO A 181 30.05 42.51 20.22
C PRO A 181 31.53 42.90 20.21
N GLN A 182 32.38 41.87 20.42
CA GLN A 182 33.83 41.99 20.24
C GLN A 182 34.20 41.84 18.74
N PRO A 183 35.27 42.43 18.23
CA PRO A 183 35.66 42.34 16.83
C PRO A 183 36.23 40.95 16.50
N GLN A 184 35.89 40.48 15.28
CA GLN A 184 36.39 39.23 14.71
C GLN A 184 37.89 39.31 14.39
N PRO A 185 38.66 38.23 14.56
CA PRO A 185 40.04 38.14 14.09
C PRO A 185 40.09 37.86 12.57
N GLU A 186 41.04 38.52 11.92
CA GLU A 186 41.38 38.37 10.52
C GLU A 186 41.80 36.93 10.17
N PHE A 187 41.26 36.40 9.09
CA PHE A 187 41.65 35.09 8.54
C PHE A 187 43.02 35.15 7.85
N GLN A 188 44.01 34.40 8.34
CA GLN A 188 45.19 34.06 7.59
C GLN A 188 44.93 32.79 6.74
N PRO A 189 45.45 32.69 5.51
CA PRO A 189 45.24 31.53 4.66
C PRO A 189 46.03 30.33 5.16
N ARG A 190 45.36 29.19 5.23
CA ARG A 190 45.97 27.88 5.52
C ARG A 190 46.82 27.39 4.36
N PRO A 191 47.95 26.71 4.66
CA PRO A 191 48.78 26.07 3.63
C PRO A 191 48.06 24.85 3.04
N GLN A 192 48.30 24.61 1.74
CA GLN A 192 47.81 23.43 1.01
C GLN A 192 48.31 22.11 1.61
N PRO A 193 47.50 21.04 1.61
CA PRO A 193 47.94 19.74 2.08
C PRO A 193 48.88 19.09 1.07
N GLN A 194 50.01 18.57 1.56
CA GLN A 194 50.90 17.69 0.81
C GLN A 194 50.21 16.32 0.61
N PRO A 195 50.56 15.60 -0.48
CA PRO A 195 49.97 14.28 -0.73
C PRO A 195 50.38 13.28 0.33
N GLN A 196 49.41 12.71 1.02
CA GLN A 196 49.60 11.63 1.97
C GLN A 196 49.93 10.33 1.23
N GLN A 197 50.94 9.64 1.68
CA GLN A 197 51.30 8.26 1.29
C GLN A 197 50.11 7.31 1.61
N PRO A 198 49.95 6.21 0.85
CA PRO A 198 48.86 5.25 1.10
C PRO A 198 49.05 4.63 2.49
N LEU A 199 48.01 4.76 3.30
CA LEU A 199 47.89 4.05 4.57
C LEU A 199 47.88 2.54 4.28
N GLN A 200 48.91 1.85 4.77
CA GLN A 200 48.90 0.39 4.92
C GLN A 200 47.87 0.07 6.00
N PHE A 201 46.81 -0.65 5.59
CA PHE A 201 45.88 -1.24 6.54
C PHE A 201 46.60 -2.32 7.36
N PRO A 202 46.38 -2.43 8.66
CA PRO A 202 46.88 -3.53 9.46
C PRO A 202 46.28 -4.85 8.89
N GLU A 203 47.10 -5.87 8.77
CA GLU A 203 46.68 -7.25 8.50
C GLU A 203 45.64 -7.67 9.56
N GLU A 204 44.52 -8.25 9.09
CA GLU A 204 43.49 -8.81 9.96
C GLU A 204 44.06 -9.78 10.96
N PRO A 205 43.66 -9.75 12.24
CA PRO A 205 44.06 -10.78 13.17
C PRO A 205 43.51 -12.12 12.73
N GLN A 206 44.38 -13.06 12.40
CA GLN A 206 44.04 -14.45 12.13
C GLN A 206 43.44 -15.05 13.40
N VAL A 207 42.13 -15.28 13.38
CA VAL A 207 41.45 -16.13 14.37
C VAL A 207 41.80 -17.58 14.03
N PRO A 208 42.38 -18.36 14.94
CA PRO A 208 42.69 -19.76 14.68
C PRO A 208 41.37 -20.57 14.69
N GLU A 209 40.74 -20.81 13.55
CA GLU A 209 39.61 -21.69 13.42
C GLU A 209 40.11 -23.09 13.01
N GLN A 210 39.89 -24.08 13.90
CA GLN A 210 40.29 -25.51 13.73
C GLN A 210 39.37 -26.27 12.75
N ALA A 211 39.00 -25.65 11.62
CA ALA A 211 38.20 -26.33 10.61
C ALA A 211 39.11 -27.16 9.66
N PRO A 212 38.75 -28.42 9.33
CA PRO A 212 39.56 -29.26 8.43
C PRO A 212 39.67 -28.61 7.03
N PRO A 213 40.87 -28.59 6.41
CA PRO A 213 41.01 -28.11 5.05
C PRO A 213 40.32 -29.07 4.06
N CYS A 214 39.78 -28.50 2.99
CA CYS A 214 39.11 -29.24 1.90
C CYS A 214 39.38 -28.56 0.56
N SER A 215 39.02 -29.23 -0.53
CA SER A 215 39.04 -28.67 -1.88
C SER A 215 37.66 -28.74 -2.51
N THR A 216 37.26 -27.70 -3.19
CA THR A 216 35.99 -27.61 -3.92
C THR A 216 36.03 -28.53 -5.17
N GLN A 217 34.90 -28.75 -5.82
CA GLN A 217 34.85 -29.46 -7.10
C GLN A 217 35.66 -28.75 -8.21
N SER A 218 35.77 -27.42 -8.13
CA SER A 218 36.61 -26.61 -9.03
C SER A 218 38.10 -26.65 -8.66
N GLY A 219 38.48 -27.36 -7.57
CA GLY A 219 39.87 -27.50 -7.14
C GLY A 219 40.36 -26.33 -6.25
N GLU A 220 39.47 -25.43 -5.82
CA GLU A 220 39.84 -24.32 -4.92
C GLU A 220 40.02 -24.84 -3.47
N ALA A 221 41.01 -24.28 -2.78
CA ALA A 221 41.24 -24.60 -1.38
C ALA A 221 40.16 -23.94 -0.50
N GLY A 222 39.69 -24.65 0.53
CA GLY A 222 38.68 -24.22 1.44
C GLY A 222 38.78 -24.87 2.81
N PHE A 223 37.82 -24.59 3.68
CA PHE A 223 37.65 -25.24 4.98
C PHE A 223 36.29 -25.90 5.10
N CYS A 224 36.25 -27.05 5.71
CA CYS A 224 35.02 -27.81 5.93
C CYS A 224 34.25 -27.22 7.11
N ARG A 225 33.07 -26.69 6.83
CA ARG A 225 32.21 -26.04 7.84
C ARG A 225 30.75 -26.48 7.70
N PRO A 226 29.90 -26.31 8.75
CA PRO A 226 28.48 -26.45 8.58
C PRO A 226 27.98 -25.51 7.47
N LEU A 227 27.01 -25.96 6.70
CA LEU A 227 26.46 -25.19 5.59
C LEU A 227 26.10 -23.76 6.01
N VAL A 228 25.44 -23.62 7.16
CA VAL A 228 25.02 -22.34 7.74
C VAL A 228 26.20 -21.37 8.03
N LYS A 229 27.38 -21.90 8.36
CA LYS A 229 28.62 -21.11 8.59
C LYS A 229 29.45 -20.89 7.32
N CYS A 230 29.17 -21.65 6.27
CA CYS A 230 29.79 -21.49 4.95
C CYS A 230 29.05 -20.47 4.10
N ILE A 231 27.73 -20.40 4.26
CA ILE A 231 26.89 -19.57 3.45
C ILE A 231 27.03 -18.14 3.92
N THR A 232 27.70 -17.36 3.13
CA THR A 232 27.61 -15.91 3.21
C THR A 232 26.44 -15.39 2.35
N PHE A 233 25.99 -16.24 1.39
CA PHE A 233 24.88 -15.94 0.47
C PHE A 233 24.13 -17.23 0.13
N TYR A 234 22.82 -17.19 0.21
CA TYR A 234 21.93 -18.34 0.02
C TYR A 234 21.93 -18.87 -1.42
N ALA A 235 22.22 -18.03 -2.41
CA ALA A 235 22.33 -18.45 -3.80
C ALA A 235 23.44 -19.49 -4.06
N GLU A 236 24.43 -19.60 -3.15
CA GLU A 236 25.49 -20.61 -3.24
C GLU A 236 25.08 -22.00 -2.75
N VAL A 237 23.92 -22.11 -2.09
CA VAL A 237 23.48 -23.40 -1.51
C VAL A 237 23.45 -24.55 -2.51
N PRO A 238 22.93 -24.40 -3.74
CA PRO A 238 22.94 -25.48 -4.71
C PRO A 238 24.37 -25.95 -5.08
N GLU A 239 25.33 -25.03 -5.15
CA GLU A 239 26.71 -25.34 -5.48
C GLU A 239 27.46 -25.90 -4.27
N LEU A 240 27.32 -25.33 -3.10
CA LEU A 240 27.89 -25.84 -1.85
C LEU A 240 27.39 -27.26 -1.51
N ARG A 241 26.13 -27.58 -1.80
CA ARG A 241 25.56 -28.93 -1.64
C ARG A 241 26.28 -30.00 -2.45
N ARG A 242 26.90 -29.63 -3.56
CA ARG A 242 27.67 -30.57 -4.41
C ARG A 242 29.08 -30.83 -3.89
N GLN A 243 29.49 -30.16 -2.78
CA GLN A 243 30.84 -30.20 -2.23
C GLN A 243 30.83 -30.65 -0.75
N PRO A 244 30.26 -31.83 -0.42
CA PRO A 244 30.21 -32.31 0.95
C PRO A 244 31.61 -32.67 1.48
N CYS A 245 31.86 -32.39 2.76
CA CYS A 245 33.08 -32.74 3.48
C CYS A 245 32.74 -33.19 4.91
N ARG A 246 33.70 -33.76 5.64
CA ARG A 246 33.53 -34.16 7.03
C ARG A 246 34.23 -33.18 7.97
N MET A 247 33.49 -32.67 8.93
CA MET A 247 34.00 -31.85 10.01
C MET A 247 34.79 -32.70 11.03
N GLN A 248 35.50 -32.07 11.93
CA GLN A 248 36.19 -32.77 13.03
C GLN A 248 35.22 -33.55 13.94
N SER A 249 33.97 -33.07 14.08
CA SER A 249 32.89 -33.75 14.80
C SER A 249 32.33 -34.99 14.10
N GLN A 250 32.92 -35.43 12.94
CA GLN A 250 32.39 -36.48 12.05
C GLN A 250 31.05 -36.12 11.38
N GLU A 251 30.50 -35.00 11.67
CA GLU A 251 29.29 -34.48 11.00
C GLU A 251 29.64 -34.03 9.58
N LEU A 252 28.60 -34.02 8.72
CA LEU A 252 28.72 -33.56 7.36
C LEU A 252 28.61 -32.04 7.29
N GLY A 253 29.59 -31.46 6.65
CA GLY A 253 29.63 -30.04 6.28
C GLY A 253 29.81 -29.86 4.79
N VAL A 254 30.07 -28.64 4.37
CA VAL A 254 30.40 -28.28 2.99
C VAL A 254 31.76 -27.64 2.93
N CYS A 255 32.46 -27.82 1.79
CA CYS A 255 33.76 -27.17 1.58
C CYS A 255 33.55 -25.69 1.24
N CYS A 256 33.89 -24.81 2.19
CA CYS A 256 33.82 -23.35 2.04
C CYS A 256 35.08 -22.86 1.33
N PRO A 257 35.04 -22.35 0.11
CA PRO A 257 36.23 -21.86 -0.59
C PRO A 257 36.85 -20.68 0.12
N LEU A 258 38.19 -20.60 0.08
CA LEU A 258 38.93 -19.38 0.46
C LEU A 258 38.71 -18.33 -0.63
N ARG A 259 38.05 -17.24 -0.30
CA ARG A 259 37.63 -16.21 -1.25
C ARG A 259 38.78 -15.59 -2.02
N LYS A 260 38.70 -15.63 -3.35
CA LYS A 260 39.34 -14.63 -4.22
C LYS A 260 38.30 -13.58 -4.60
N ARG A 261 38.67 -12.30 -4.51
CA ARG A 261 37.82 -11.21 -5.01
C ARG A 261 37.48 -11.43 -6.49
N PRO A 262 36.21 -11.30 -6.89
CA PRO A 262 35.83 -11.44 -8.31
C PRO A 262 36.51 -10.39 -9.17
N THR A 263 37.06 -10.79 -10.28
CA THR A 263 37.81 -9.91 -11.20
C THR A 263 37.02 -9.38 -12.37
N SER A 264 35.75 -9.70 -12.56
CA SER A 264 34.98 -9.11 -13.65
C SER A 264 33.46 -9.18 -13.40
N VAL A 265 32.82 -8.04 -13.22
CA VAL A 265 31.38 -7.84 -13.28
C VAL A 265 31.06 -6.97 -14.49
N PRO A 266 29.97 -7.22 -15.26
CA PRO A 266 29.59 -6.36 -16.39
C PRO A 266 29.50 -4.89 -16.02
N THR A 267 30.13 -4.05 -16.83
CA THR A 267 30.44 -2.63 -16.58
C THR A 267 29.28 -1.68 -16.90
N GLY A 268 28.02 -2.00 -16.62
CA GLY A 268 26.89 -1.15 -16.97
C GLY A 268 26.34 -0.28 -15.86
N LEU A 269 26.61 -0.63 -14.58
CA LEU A 269 26.15 0.16 -13.43
C LEU A 269 27.36 0.78 -12.73
N ASP A 270 27.34 2.10 -12.62
CA ASP A 270 28.43 2.86 -12.03
C ASP A 270 28.57 2.57 -10.53
N ARG A 271 29.75 2.13 -10.09
CA ARG A 271 30.09 1.96 -8.67
C ARG A 271 29.96 3.25 -7.87
N GLN A 272 30.08 4.41 -8.52
CA GLN A 272 29.99 5.72 -7.84
C GLN A 272 28.57 6.01 -7.31
N ASN A 273 27.53 5.38 -7.87
CA ASN A 273 26.15 5.57 -7.44
C ASN A 273 25.61 4.48 -6.50
N HIS A 274 26.46 3.56 -6.01
CA HIS A 274 26.09 2.53 -5.04
C HIS A 274 24.82 1.72 -5.38
N GLY A 275 24.53 1.50 -6.67
CA GLY A 275 23.36 0.75 -7.13
C GLY A 275 22.07 1.54 -7.26
N VAL A 276 22.11 2.83 -6.98
CA VAL A 276 20.95 3.71 -7.12
C VAL A 276 20.89 4.29 -8.53
N LEU A 277 19.76 4.11 -9.19
CA LEU A 277 19.49 4.66 -10.51
C LEU A 277 19.27 6.18 -10.42
N ARG A 278 19.84 6.92 -11.36
CA ARG A 278 19.60 8.35 -11.52
C ARG A 278 18.76 8.60 -12.75
N PRO A 279 17.77 9.52 -12.67
CA PRO A 279 17.04 9.91 -13.86
C PRO A 279 18.02 10.51 -14.90
N PRO A 280 17.82 10.21 -16.19
CA PRO A 280 18.56 10.87 -17.24
C PRO A 280 18.23 12.37 -17.24
N PRO A 281 19.14 13.23 -17.73
CA PRO A 281 18.82 14.64 -17.88
C PRO A 281 17.60 14.80 -18.81
N PRO A 282 16.69 15.74 -18.49
CA PRO A 282 15.51 15.96 -19.32
C PRO A 282 15.93 16.38 -20.73
N PRO A 283 15.19 15.97 -21.77
CA PRO A 283 15.43 16.43 -23.12
C PRO A 283 15.22 17.95 -23.21
N PRO A 284 15.88 18.66 -24.11
CA PRO A 284 15.63 20.06 -24.33
C PRO A 284 14.21 20.27 -24.88
N VAL A 285 13.36 20.96 -24.11
CA VAL A 285 12.00 21.33 -24.55
C VAL A 285 11.82 22.84 -24.56
N VAL A 286 11.00 23.34 -25.47
CA VAL A 286 10.62 24.74 -25.49
C VAL A 286 9.63 24.98 -24.33
N ILE A 287 10.03 25.83 -23.39
CA ILE A 287 9.16 26.22 -22.27
C ILE A 287 8.18 27.28 -22.77
N PRO A 288 6.85 27.05 -22.68
CA PRO A 288 5.85 28.05 -23.06
C PRO A 288 5.94 29.28 -22.16
N PRO A 289 5.80 30.51 -22.69
CA PRO A 289 5.88 31.74 -21.91
C PRO A 289 4.57 32.03 -21.17
N PHE A 290 4.16 31.16 -20.23
CA PHE A 290 2.93 31.36 -19.47
C PHE A 290 3.02 32.56 -18.54
N SER A 291 2.03 33.45 -18.61
CA SER A 291 1.81 34.48 -17.60
C SER A 291 1.18 33.90 -16.32
N PRO A 292 1.39 34.54 -15.16
CA PRO A 292 0.72 34.13 -13.93
C PRO A 292 -0.80 34.05 -14.05
N GLN A 293 -1.39 34.93 -14.86
CA GLN A 293 -2.84 34.94 -15.08
C GLN A 293 -3.31 33.73 -15.89
N GLN A 294 -2.57 33.27 -16.89
CA GLN A 294 -2.90 32.05 -17.64
C GLN A 294 -2.82 30.81 -16.76
N LEU A 295 -1.81 30.70 -15.89
CA LEU A 295 -1.68 29.63 -14.93
C LEU A 295 -2.85 29.63 -13.93
N ASN A 296 -3.22 30.80 -13.41
CA ASN A 296 -4.36 30.92 -12.51
C ASN A 296 -5.71 30.63 -13.21
N ASN A 297 -5.86 31.03 -14.47
CA ASN A 297 -7.06 30.69 -15.25
C ASN A 297 -7.19 29.17 -15.45
N ALA A 298 -6.10 28.48 -15.73
CA ALA A 298 -6.10 27.02 -15.81
C ALA A 298 -6.52 26.36 -14.48
N ALA A 299 -6.06 26.93 -13.36
CA ALA A 299 -6.47 26.50 -12.02
C ALA A 299 -7.98 26.75 -11.74
N LEU A 300 -8.52 27.89 -12.18
CA LEU A 300 -9.97 28.17 -12.09
C LEU A 300 -10.80 27.18 -12.93
N VAL A 301 -10.34 26.87 -14.16
CA VAL A 301 -10.98 25.86 -15.02
C VAL A 301 -10.95 24.49 -14.34
N ALA A 302 -9.83 24.15 -13.67
CA ALA A 302 -9.72 22.91 -12.92
C ALA A 302 -10.77 22.81 -11.80
N LEU A 303 -10.94 23.85 -11.00
CA LEU A 303 -11.96 23.88 -9.93
C LEU A 303 -13.37 23.67 -10.48
N GLU A 304 -13.69 24.29 -11.62
CA GLU A 304 -14.99 24.08 -12.26
C GLU A 304 -15.16 22.65 -12.78
N ARG A 305 -14.11 22.05 -13.36
CA ARG A 305 -14.13 20.63 -13.76
C ARG A 305 -14.30 19.70 -12.56
N ILE A 306 -13.64 19.98 -11.43
CA ILE A 306 -13.82 19.21 -10.20
C ILE A 306 -15.28 19.30 -9.72
N ARG A 307 -15.89 20.49 -9.74
CA ARG A 307 -17.31 20.63 -9.41
C ARG A 307 -18.20 19.81 -10.32
N GLN A 308 -18.00 19.89 -11.64
CA GLN A 308 -18.73 19.10 -12.62
C GLN A 308 -18.52 17.59 -12.43
N ARG A 309 -17.29 17.17 -12.08
CA ARG A 309 -16.97 15.78 -11.79
C ARG A 309 -17.72 15.28 -10.55
N ILE A 310 -17.80 16.06 -9.48
CA ILE A 310 -18.56 15.70 -8.26
C ILE A 310 -20.05 15.52 -8.60
N GLU A 311 -20.63 16.46 -9.35
CA GLU A 311 -22.03 16.36 -9.79
C GLU A 311 -22.27 15.13 -10.68
N PHE A 312 -21.35 14.86 -11.60
CA PHE A 312 -21.41 13.70 -12.46
C PHE A 312 -21.30 12.39 -11.68
N VAL A 313 -20.35 12.26 -10.75
CA VAL A 313 -20.20 11.09 -9.88
C VAL A 313 -21.47 10.87 -9.05
N ALA A 314 -22.07 11.94 -8.51
CA ALA A 314 -23.34 11.83 -7.82
C ALA A 314 -24.47 11.31 -8.73
N SER A 315 -24.47 11.72 -10.01
CA SER A 315 -25.43 11.22 -10.99
C SER A 315 -25.23 9.76 -11.33
N LEU A 316 -23.96 9.29 -11.42
CA LEU A 316 -23.65 7.88 -11.64
C LEU A 316 -24.21 7.03 -10.49
N PHE A 317 -23.96 7.48 -9.26
CA PHE A 317 -24.48 6.80 -8.08
C PHE A 317 -26.02 6.75 -8.07
N ALA A 318 -26.68 7.85 -8.39
CA ALA A 318 -28.13 7.94 -8.49
C ALA A 318 -28.72 7.01 -9.58
N ASN A 319 -27.94 6.72 -10.63
CA ASN A 319 -28.30 5.80 -11.71
C ASN A 319 -27.81 4.35 -11.47
N ASN A 320 -27.36 4.03 -10.26
CA ASN A 320 -26.85 2.72 -9.86
C ASN A 320 -25.69 2.23 -10.75
N VAL A 321 -24.78 3.16 -11.13
CA VAL A 321 -23.54 2.85 -11.84
C VAL A 321 -22.43 2.67 -10.79
N ILE A 322 -22.52 1.58 -10.06
CA ILE A 322 -21.58 1.18 -9.01
C ILE A 322 -21.20 -0.29 -9.20
N VAL A 323 -20.01 -0.67 -8.72
CA VAL A 323 -19.59 -2.07 -8.75
C VAL A 323 -20.51 -2.91 -7.85
N GLN A 324 -20.89 -4.09 -8.31
CA GLN A 324 -21.76 -5.01 -7.58
C GLN A 324 -20.97 -5.73 -6.49
N VAL A 325 -21.46 -5.71 -5.26
CA VAL A 325 -20.88 -6.45 -4.13
C VAL A 325 -20.88 -7.96 -4.42
N GLY A 326 -19.84 -8.67 -4.00
CA GLY A 326 -19.68 -10.11 -4.24
C GLY A 326 -19.18 -10.46 -5.64
N THR A 327 -18.83 -9.49 -6.46
CA THR A 327 -18.19 -9.72 -7.77
C THR A 327 -16.66 -9.66 -7.65
N PRO A 328 -15.91 -10.32 -8.56
CA PRO A 328 -14.44 -10.20 -8.63
C PRO A 328 -13.97 -8.75 -8.72
N ALA A 329 -14.70 -7.91 -9.41
CA ALA A 329 -14.43 -6.47 -9.51
C ALA A 329 -14.57 -5.75 -8.17
N ALA A 330 -15.57 -6.11 -7.36
CA ALA A 330 -15.75 -5.54 -6.02
C ALA A 330 -14.60 -5.96 -5.09
N TRP A 331 -14.23 -7.24 -5.10
CA TRP A 331 -13.09 -7.74 -4.33
C TRP A 331 -11.77 -7.10 -4.74
N HIS A 332 -11.54 -6.92 -6.05
CA HIS A 332 -10.36 -6.21 -6.54
C HIS A 332 -10.33 -4.75 -6.07
N GLN A 333 -11.46 -4.07 -6.07
CA GLN A 333 -11.52 -2.70 -5.57
C GLN A 333 -11.35 -2.65 -4.07
N GLU A 334 -11.86 -3.62 -3.31
CA GLU A 334 -11.65 -3.72 -1.86
C GLU A 334 -10.19 -4.02 -1.51
N PHE A 335 -9.52 -4.87 -2.27
CA PHE A 335 -8.08 -5.13 -2.13
C PHE A 335 -7.24 -3.84 -2.25
N PHE A 336 -7.64 -2.91 -3.12
CA PHE A 336 -7.04 -1.58 -3.27
C PHE A 336 -7.81 -0.49 -2.51
N GLN A 337 -8.29 -0.82 -1.32
CA GLN A 337 -9.09 0.08 -0.49
C GLN A 337 -8.43 1.43 -0.29
N THR A 338 -9.19 2.50 -0.49
CA THR A 338 -8.76 3.88 -0.28
C THR A 338 -9.28 4.37 1.06
N THR A 339 -8.40 4.86 1.94
CA THR A 339 -8.81 5.48 3.19
C THR A 339 -9.40 6.88 2.93
N ASN A 340 -10.26 7.36 3.83
CA ASN A 340 -10.82 8.72 3.70
C ASN A 340 -9.73 9.79 3.61
N ALA A 341 -8.67 9.67 4.41
CA ALA A 341 -7.56 10.63 4.38
C ALA A 341 -6.79 10.61 3.04
N THR A 342 -6.62 9.44 2.43
CA THR A 342 -5.98 9.34 1.11
C THR A 342 -6.94 9.77 0.00
N LEU A 343 -8.24 9.55 0.15
CA LEU A 343 -9.24 10.05 -0.79
C LEU A 343 -9.23 11.58 -0.85
N GLU A 344 -9.26 12.25 0.30
CA GLU A 344 -9.16 13.71 0.40
C GLU A 344 -7.87 14.23 -0.26
N GLN A 345 -6.73 13.61 0.00
CA GLN A 345 -5.46 13.99 -0.65
C GLN A 345 -5.49 13.76 -2.16
N GLY A 346 -6.15 12.71 -2.63
CA GLY A 346 -6.34 12.44 -4.05
C GLY A 346 -7.24 13.47 -4.73
N GLU A 347 -8.30 13.92 -4.07
CA GLU A 347 -9.16 15.00 -4.56
C GLU A 347 -8.39 16.31 -4.69
N GLU A 348 -7.54 16.64 -3.70
CA GLU A 348 -6.64 17.80 -3.80
C GLU A 348 -5.66 17.67 -4.97
N ALA A 349 -5.06 16.49 -5.14
CA ALA A 349 -4.15 16.22 -6.26
C ALA A 349 -4.85 16.32 -7.62
N GLN A 350 -6.12 15.93 -7.71
CA GLN A 350 -6.91 15.99 -8.94
C GLN A 350 -7.05 17.43 -9.46
N LYS A 351 -7.09 18.43 -8.59
CA LYS A 351 -7.11 19.86 -8.98
C LYS A 351 -5.90 20.20 -9.86
N ASN A 352 -4.71 19.72 -9.47
CA ASN A 352 -3.48 19.96 -10.23
C ASN A 352 -3.48 19.20 -11.57
N VAL A 353 -3.96 17.96 -11.57
CA VAL A 353 -4.09 17.16 -12.80
C VAL A 353 -5.01 17.87 -13.80
N GLU A 354 -6.19 18.32 -13.38
CA GLU A 354 -7.15 19.04 -14.24
C GLU A 354 -6.59 20.37 -14.75
N ALA A 355 -5.85 21.10 -13.91
CA ALA A 355 -5.19 22.34 -14.30
C ALA A 355 -4.10 22.09 -15.37
N SER A 356 -3.30 21.03 -15.18
CA SER A 356 -2.27 20.64 -16.14
C SER A 356 -2.88 20.19 -17.47
N VAL A 357 -3.95 19.40 -17.43
CA VAL A 357 -4.72 19.00 -18.64
C VAL A 357 -5.33 20.23 -19.33
N SER A 358 -5.79 21.24 -18.56
CA SER A 358 -6.31 22.48 -19.14
C SER A 358 -5.22 23.21 -19.93
N LEU A 359 -4.02 23.33 -19.36
CA LEU A 359 -2.88 23.96 -20.05
C LEU A 359 -2.48 23.22 -21.34
N VAL A 360 -2.42 21.89 -21.28
CA VAL A 360 -2.11 21.06 -22.46
C VAL A 360 -3.13 21.28 -23.57
N ASN A 361 -4.42 21.29 -23.24
CA ASN A 361 -5.51 21.42 -24.22
C ASN A 361 -5.63 22.84 -24.77
N GLU A 362 -5.55 23.86 -23.92
CA GLU A 362 -5.71 25.27 -24.33
C GLU A 362 -4.55 25.72 -25.22
N PHE A 363 -3.33 25.33 -24.86
CA PHE A 363 -2.12 25.77 -25.58
C PHE A 363 -1.56 24.72 -26.54
N GLN A 364 -2.27 23.60 -26.76
CA GLN A 364 -1.89 22.53 -27.68
C GLN A 364 -0.46 22.05 -27.45
N LEU A 365 -0.08 21.81 -26.18
CA LEU A 365 1.26 21.39 -25.81
C LEU A 365 1.56 19.99 -26.34
N SER A 366 2.80 19.79 -26.78
CA SER A 366 3.27 18.43 -27.07
C SER A 366 3.36 17.57 -25.80
N PRO A 367 3.32 16.23 -25.89
CA PRO A 367 3.54 15.36 -24.74
C PRO A 367 4.83 15.66 -23.97
N ASP A 368 5.92 15.97 -24.69
CA ASP A 368 7.19 16.36 -24.06
C ASP A 368 7.09 17.68 -23.29
N GLN A 369 6.34 18.66 -23.82
CA GLN A 369 6.08 19.89 -23.09
C GLN A 369 5.21 19.65 -21.85
N GLY A 370 4.20 18.80 -21.94
CA GLY A 370 3.40 18.35 -20.78
C GLY A 370 4.28 17.72 -19.69
N THR A 371 5.17 16.82 -20.10
CA THR A 371 6.03 16.06 -19.19
C THR A 371 7.18 16.90 -18.61
N PHE A 372 7.85 17.74 -19.41
CA PHE A 372 9.10 18.39 -19.02
C PHE A 372 9.01 19.91 -18.86
N ALA A 373 8.10 20.60 -19.55
CA ALA A 373 7.98 22.04 -19.42
C ALA A 373 7.02 22.45 -18.31
N LEU A 374 5.85 21.79 -18.17
CA LEU A 374 4.88 22.14 -17.12
C LEU A 374 5.45 22.07 -15.69
N PRO A 375 6.31 21.10 -15.33
CA PRO A 375 6.92 21.07 -14.01
C PRO A 375 7.80 22.27 -13.63
N THR A 376 8.13 23.13 -14.57
CA THR A 376 8.86 24.39 -14.31
C THR A 376 7.98 25.49 -13.74
N PHE A 377 6.65 25.33 -13.74
CA PHE A 377 5.68 26.30 -13.27
C PHE A 377 5.08 25.89 -11.93
N SER A 378 5.13 26.79 -10.95
CA SER A 378 4.60 26.57 -9.61
C SER A 378 3.08 26.84 -9.55
N VAL A 379 2.34 26.05 -8.76
CA VAL A 379 0.93 26.27 -8.45
C VAL A 379 0.73 27.22 -7.26
N LEU A 380 1.78 27.55 -6.50
CA LEU A 380 1.70 28.35 -5.26
C LEU A 380 1.08 29.74 -5.42
N ASN A 381 1.10 30.30 -6.62
CA ASN A 381 0.51 31.61 -6.92
C ASN A 381 -0.81 31.49 -7.66
N THR A 382 -1.54 30.41 -7.50
CA THR A 382 -2.84 30.15 -8.12
C THR A 382 -3.89 29.83 -7.07
N VAL A 383 -5.15 29.79 -7.48
CA VAL A 383 -6.28 29.46 -6.60
C VAL A 383 -6.29 28.03 -6.07
N ILE A 384 -5.38 27.16 -6.53
CA ILE A 384 -5.21 25.79 -6.03
C ILE A 384 -3.94 25.62 -5.18
N ALA A 385 -3.36 26.71 -4.68
CA ALA A 385 -2.14 26.67 -3.86
C ALA A 385 -2.31 25.85 -2.56
N ASP A 386 -3.52 25.76 -2.03
CA ASP A 386 -3.88 24.99 -0.84
C ASP A 386 -3.80 23.48 -1.06
N SER A 387 -3.84 23.00 -2.30
CA SER A 387 -3.58 21.59 -2.65
C SER A 387 -2.13 21.16 -2.42
N CYS A 388 -1.24 22.12 -2.15
CA CYS A 388 0.17 21.85 -1.90
C CYS A 388 0.41 21.21 -0.54
N PRO A 389 1.32 20.23 -0.47
CA PRO A 389 1.70 19.62 0.80
C PRO A 389 2.28 20.65 1.79
N ARG A 390 1.81 20.65 3.02
CA ARG A 390 2.34 21.54 4.08
C ARG A 390 3.61 20.93 4.69
N PRO A 391 4.63 21.78 5.01
CA PRO A 391 5.85 21.31 5.66
C PRO A 391 5.59 20.86 7.10
N THR A 392 6.38 19.91 7.58
CA THR A 392 6.33 19.36 8.94
C THR A 392 7.63 19.71 9.67
N ASN A 393 7.57 20.14 10.94
CA ASN A 393 8.76 20.38 11.75
C ASN A 393 9.27 19.05 12.31
N CYS A 394 10.45 18.63 11.89
CA CYS A 394 11.06 17.37 12.30
C CYS A 394 12.14 17.54 13.36
N ARG A 395 12.23 16.52 14.25
CA ARG A 395 13.32 16.34 15.19
C ARG A 395 13.92 14.94 15.03
N ALA A 396 15.17 14.80 15.42
CA ALA A 396 15.82 13.50 15.39
C ALA A 396 15.36 12.67 16.61
N GLU A 397 14.32 11.88 16.41
CA GLU A 397 13.75 11.00 17.43
C GLU A 397 14.43 9.62 17.43
N ARG A 398 14.29 8.89 18.56
CA ARG A 398 14.77 7.51 18.72
C ARG A 398 13.90 6.52 17.92
N TYR A 399 12.61 6.75 17.86
CA TYR A 399 11.63 5.87 17.24
C TYR A 399 11.06 6.44 15.95
N ARG A 400 10.66 5.57 15.03
CA ARG A 400 9.96 5.94 13.80
C ARG A 400 8.60 6.53 14.12
N SER A 401 8.16 7.53 13.36
CA SER A 401 6.75 7.92 13.32
C SER A 401 5.87 6.77 12.80
N ALA A 402 4.57 6.86 12.99
CA ALA A 402 3.64 5.85 12.50
C ALA A 402 3.40 5.95 10.98
N ASP A 403 3.58 7.14 10.40
CA ASP A 403 3.32 7.45 9.00
C ASP A 403 4.60 7.57 8.15
N GLY A 404 5.79 7.27 8.71
CA GLY A 404 7.06 7.36 7.99
C GLY A 404 7.61 8.79 7.87
N SER A 405 6.89 9.82 8.34
CA SER A 405 7.37 11.21 8.31
C SER A 405 8.62 11.39 9.18
N CYS A 406 9.42 12.42 8.86
CA CYS A 406 10.62 12.78 9.63
C CYS A 406 11.71 11.68 9.71
N ASN A 407 11.66 10.68 8.83
CA ASN A 407 12.79 9.79 8.67
C ASN A 407 13.99 10.58 8.12
N ASN A 408 13.79 11.30 7.03
CA ASN A 408 14.70 12.34 6.58
C ASN A 408 14.33 13.68 7.26
N LEU A 409 15.30 14.35 7.89
CA LEU A 409 15.03 15.56 8.65
C LEU A 409 14.97 16.84 7.80
N GLN A 410 15.50 16.80 6.58
CA GLN A 410 15.47 17.90 5.61
C GLN A 410 14.29 17.76 4.65
N ASN A 411 13.95 16.52 4.29
CA ASN A 411 12.86 16.16 3.39
C ASN A 411 11.85 15.28 4.14
N GLU A 412 11.11 15.90 5.03
CA GLU A 412 10.28 15.26 6.05
C GLU A 412 9.18 14.34 5.50
N ARG A 413 8.87 14.50 4.21
CA ARG A 413 7.81 13.74 3.53
C ARG A 413 8.33 12.55 2.72
N TRP A 414 9.64 12.39 2.56
CA TRP A 414 10.18 11.25 1.83
C TRP A 414 9.82 9.93 2.53
N GLY A 415 9.20 9.03 1.81
CA GLY A 415 8.72 7.75 2.32
C GLY A 415 7.53 7.82 3.27
N ARG A 416 6.89 8.99 3.44
CA ARG A 416 5.68 9.14 4.22
C ARG A 416 4.48 8.52 3.51
N ALA A 417 3.59 7.86 4.26
CA ALA A 417 2.30 7.38 3.78
C ALA A 417 1.45 8.52 3.18
N GLY A 418 0.74 8.25 2.09
CA GLY A 418 -0.08 9.23 1.38
C GLY A 418 0.73 10.20 0.50
N THR A 419 1.98 9.87 0.16
CA THR A 419 2.80 10.67 -0.75
C THR A 419 2.97 10.01 -2.12
N ALA A 420 3.45 10.78 -3.10
CA ALA A 420 3.65 10.27 -4.45
C ALA A 420 4.74 9.18 -4.51
N LEU A 421 4.50 8.16 -5.32
CA LEU A 421 5.52 7.23 -5.77
C LEU A 421 6.60 7.99 -6.54
N GLN A 422 7.87 7.72 -6.25
CA GLN A 422 9.00 8.38 -6.90
C GLN A 422 9.19 7.88 -8.34
N ARG A 423 9.54 8.77 -9.27
CA ARG A 423 9.87 8.36 -10.62
C ARG A 423 11.38 8.34 -10.87
N VAL A 424 11.86 7.22 -11.39
CA VAL A 424 13.24 7.08 -11.92
C VAL A 424 13.30 7.57 -13.37
N LEU A 425 12.32 7.17 -14.18
CA LEU A 425 12.09 7.72 -15.51
C LEU A 425 10.82 8.58 -15.50
N PRO A 426 10.76 9.67 -16.27
CA PRO A 426 9.55 10.46 -16.44
C PRO A 426 8.44 9.60 -17.07
N PRO A 427 7.16 9.89 -16.75
CA PRO A 427 6.06 9.10 -17.29
C PRO A 427 5.88 9.35 -18.81
N LYS A 428 5.41 8.34 -19.51
CA LYS A 428 5.01 8.42 -20.92
C LYS A 428 3.49 8.37 -21.04
N TYR A 429 2.82 9.45 -20.63
CA TYR A 429 1.39 9.64 -20.88
C TYR A 429 1.13 10.03 -22.33
N GLY A 430 0.01 9.60 -22.89
CA GLY A 430 -0.35 9.89 -24.28
C GLY A 430 -0.47 11.38 -24.59
N ASP A 431 -0.91 12.18 -23.61
CA ASP A 431 -0.98 13.65 -23.68
C ASP A 431 0.18 14.36 -22.93
N GLY A 432 1.10 13.58 -22.37
CA GLY A 432 2.21 14.09 -21.54
C GLY A 432 1.87 14.38 -20.09
N VAL A 433 0.60 14.32 -19.66
CA VAL A 433 0.18 14.67 -18.28
C VAL A 433 -0.75 13.68 -17.63
N ASN A 434 -1.72 13.07 -18.34
CA ASN A 434 -2.77 12.28 -17.69
C ASN A 434 -3.25 11.07 -18.49
N SER A 435 -3.35 11.15 -19.82
CA SER A 435 -3.90 10.05 -20.61
C SER A 435 -3.01 8.81 -20.51
N PRO A 436 -3.58 7.60 -20.31
CA PRO A 436 -2.76 6.38 -20.23
C PRO A 436 -1.78 6.24 -21.40
N ARG A 437 -0.71 5.47 -21.22
CA ARG A 437 0.28 5.24 -22.25
C ARG A 437 -0.33 4.61 -23.51
N VAL A 438 0.00 5.16 -24.66
CA VAL A 438 -0.32 4.67 -25.99
C VAL A 438 0.97 4.34 -26.75
N ALA A 439 0.86 3.73 -27.91
CA ALA A 439 2.00 3.50 -28.81
C ALA A 439 2.57 4.83 -29.33
N ALA A 440 3.83 4.80 -29.84
CA ALA A 440 4.51 6.00 -30.35
C ALA A 440 3.77 6.64 -31.54
N ASN A 441 3.05 5.86 -32.33
CA ASN A 441 2.18 6.35 -33.39
C ASN A 441 0.83 6.91 -32.90
N ARG A 442 0.62 6.96 -31.55
CA ARG A 442 -0.60 7.36 -30.84
C ARG A 442 -1.80 6.41 -31.03
N GLU A 443 -1.62 5.23 -31.61
CA GLU A 443 -2.61 4.18 -31.61
C GLU A 443 -2.67 3.49 -30.24
N GLU A 444 -3.76 2.78 -29.97
CA GLU A 444 -3.88 1.97 -28.76
C GLU A 444 -2.89 0.81 -28.79
N LEU A 445 -2.33 0.50 -27.62
CA LEU A 445 -1.56 -0.72 -27.42
C LEU A 445 -2.49 -1.95 -27.48
N PRO A 446 -1.97 -3.15 -27.75
CA PRO A 446 -2.79 -4.38 -27.73
C PRO A 446 -3.57 -4.51 -26.43
N SER A 447 -4.80 -5.04 -26.47
CA SER A 447 -5.56 -5.30 -25.25
C SER A 447 -4.71 -6.06 -24.24
N ALA A 448 -4.73 -5.62 -22.99
CA ALA A 448 -3.98 -6.27 -21.90
C ALA A 448 -4.39 -7.74 -21.75
N ARG A 449 -5.67 -8.07 -21.93
CA ARG A 449 -6.14 -9.46 -21.92
C ARG A 449 -5.59 -10.28 -23.09
N VAL A 450 -5.54 -9.71 -24.28
CA VAL A 450 -4.95 -10.40 -25.44
C VAL A 450 -3.46 -10.68 -25.19
N VAL A 451 -2.74 -9.73 -24.63
CA VAL A 451 -1.34 -9.93 -24.24
C VAL A 451 -1.23 -11.04 -23.18
N SER A 452 -2.05 -11.00 -22.13
CA SER A 452 -2.06 -12.02 -21.08
C SER A 452 -2.29 -13.42 -21.66
N THR A 453 -3.36 -13.63 -22.40
CA THR A 453 -3.74 -14.97 -22.91
C THR A 453 -2.76 -15.56 -23.92
N GLN A 454 -2.07 -14.73 -24.72
CA GLN A 454 -1.13 -15.20 -25.73
C GLN A 454 0.31 -15.29 -25.21
N PHE A 455 0.65 -14.60 -24.13
CA PHE A 455 1.99 -14.56 -23.57
C PHE A 455 2.09 -15.36 -22.27
N ALA A 456 1.20 -15.11 -21.32
CA ALA A 456 1.23 -15.70 -19.97
C ALA A 456 0.40 -16.98 -19.93
N THR A 457 0.91 -18.04 -20.55
CA THR A 457 0.26 -19.36 -20.57
C THR A 457 0.49 -20.11 -19.26
N GLU A 458 -0.36 -21.07 -18.92
CA GLU A 458 -0.17 -21.90 -17.74
C GLU A 458 0.86 -23.00 -17.99
N ALA A 459 1.76 -23.19 -17.04
CA ALA A 459 2.58 -24.38 -16.90
C ALA A 459 2.96 -24.55 -15.43
N ASP A 460 2.76 -25.76 -14.90
CA ASP A 460 3.21 -26.12 -13.55
C ASP A 460 4.69 -26.47 -13.58
N ILE A 461 5.55 -25.51 -13.25
CA ILE A 461 7.00 -25.64 -13.27
C ILE A 461 7.56 -25.26 -11.89
N PRO A 462 7.47 -26.14 -10.90
CA PRO A 462 7.94 -25.83 -9.55
C PRO A 462 9.47 -25.64 -9.51
N TYR A 463 9.91 -24.80 -8.56
CA TYR A 463 11.32 -24.55 -8.33
C TYR A 463 11.84 -25.47 -7.21
N ASP A 464 12.54 -26.56 -7.57
CA ASP A 464 12.98 -27.60 -6.63
C ASP A 464 13.87 -27.12 -5.47
N ASN A 465 14.45 -25.93 -5.58
CA ASN A 465 15.39 -25.42 -4.58
C ASN A 465 14.73 -24.50 -3.55
N TYR A 466 13.64 -23.84 -3.88
CA TYR A 466 13.03 -22.80 -3.05
C TYR A 466 11.67 -23.22 -2.53
N THR A 467 11.42 -22.89 -1.26
CA THR A 467 10.09 -23.07 -0.65
C THR A 467 9.16 -21.94 -1.07
N LEU A 468 7.86 -22.15 -0.87
CA LEU A 468 6.83 -21.12 -1.10
C LEU A 468 7.03 -19.88 -0.21
N LEU A 469 7.81 -19.98 0.88
CA LEU A 469 8.21 -18.81 1.70
C LEU A 469 8.92 -17.73 0.89
N VAL A 470 9.60 -18.05 -0.22
CA VAL A 470 10.22 -17.00 -1.07
C VAL A 470 9.16 -16.09 -1.66
N MET A 471 8.06 -16.64 -2.16
CA MET A 471 6.90 -15.89 -2.66
C MET A 471 6.20 -15.15 -1.52
N GLN A 472 5.87 -15.89 -0.44
CA GLN A 472 5.06 -15.35 0.65
C GLN A 472 5.76 -14.24 1.44
N TRP A 473 7.09 -14.32 1.63
CA TRP A 473 7.87 -13.23 2.19
C TRP A 473 7.87 -12.00 1.28
N GLY A 474 7.96 -12.22 -0.03
CA GLY A 474 7.86 -11.17 -1.03
C GLY A 474 6.52 -10.43 -0.96
N GLN A 475 5.39 -11.15 -0.86
CA GLN A 475 4.06 -10.56 -0.70
C GLN A 475 3.94 -9.79 0.63
N PHE A 476 4.45 -10.35 1.72
CA PHE A 476 4.43 -9.71 3.04
C PHE A 476 5.24 -8.41 3.06
N LEU A 477 6.39 -8.36 2.34
CA LEU A 477 7.17 -7.14 2.15
C LEU A 477 6.50 -6.13 1.20
N ASP A 478 5.83 -6.61 0.13
CA ASP A 478 5.09 -5.72 -0.76
C ASP A 478 4.03 -4.94 0.01
N HIS A 479 3.32 -5.61 0.91
CA HIS A 479 2.30 -4.99 1.76
C HIS A 479 2.87 -4.03 2.82
N ASP A 480 4.14 -4.16 3.19
CA ASP A 480 4.86 -3.17 4.00
C ASP A 480 5.27 -1.93 3.20
N LEU A 481 5.63 -2.11 1.92
CA LEU A 481 6.28 -1.09 1.11
C LEU A 481 5.33 -0.37 0.15
N THR A 482 4.30 -1.05 -0.37
CA THR A 482 3.44 -0.54 -1.44
C THR A 482 1.95 -0.74 -1.16
N HIS A 483 1.19 0.31 -1.38
CA HIS A 483 -0.26 0.25 -1.53
C HIS A 483 -0.71 1.44 -2.38
N THR A 484 -1.02 1.19 -3.63
CA THR A 484 -1.49 2.23 -4.55
C THR A 484 -3.03 2.24 -4.56
N PRO A 485 -3.69 3.17 -3.86
CA PRO A 485 -5.15 3.23 -3.82
C PRO A 485 -5.71 3.59 -5.20
N ILE A 486 -6.94 3.22 -5.46
CA ILE A 486 -7.67 3.53 -6.70
C ILE A 486 -8.72 4.61 -6.47
N SER A 487 -9.13 5.28 -7.55
CA SER A 487 -10.22 6.25 -7.50
C SER A 487 -11.52 5.59 -7.05
N ARG A 488 -12.31 6.34 -6.28
CA ARG A 488 -13.60 5.91 -5.73
C ARG A 488 -14.70 6.86 -6.15
N GLY A 489 -15.91 6.36 -6.09
CA GLY A 489 -17.11 7.15 -6.27
C GLY A 489 -17.50 7.91 -5.00
N GLN A 490 -18.68 8.50 -5.02
CA GLN A 490 -19.24 9.23 -3.88
C GLN A 490 -19.25 8.36 -2.63
N SER A 491 -18.82 8.92 -1.51
CA SER A 491 -18.75 8.24 -0.20
C SER A 491 -17.86 6.97 -0.19
N GLY A 492 -16.87 6.91 -1.06
CA GLY A 492 -15.96 5.76 -1.15
C GLY A 492 -16.51 4.53 -1.88
N ALA A 493 -17.69 4.64 -2.51
CA ALA A 493 -18.27 3.55 -3.26
C ALA A 493 -17.37 3.09 -4.42
N GLY A 494 -17.40 1.80 -4.73
CA GLY A 494 -16.71 1.25 -5.89
C GLY A 494 -17.26 1.78 -7.21
N LEU A 495 -16.39 2.02 -8.17
CA LEU A 495 -16.74 2.50 -9.51
C LEU A 495 -16.97 1.33 -10.46
N SER A 496 -18.04 1.36 -11.25
CA SER A 496 -18.24 0.41 -12.34
C SER A 496 -17.85 1.03 -13.68
N CYS A 497 -17.05 0.30 -14.44
CA CYS A 497 -16.62 0.66 -15.79
C CYS A 497 -17.24 -0.25 -16.85
N CYS A 498 -17.79 -1.39 -16.41
CA CYS A 498 -18.44 -2.40 -17.23
C CYS A 498 -19.90 -2.60 -16.76
N ARG A 499 -20.81 -2.83 -17.69
CA ARG A 499 -22.21 -3.16 -17.39
C ARG A 499 -22.73 -4.20 -18.37
N GLU A 500 -23.35 -5.27 -17.87
CA GLU A 500 -23.89 -6.35 -18.69
C GLU A 500 -22.84 -6.89 -19.69
N GLY A 501 -21.63 -7.11 -19.20
CA GLY A 501 -20.51 -7.62 -19.99
C GLY A 501 -19.91 -6.63 -21.00
N LYS A 502 -20.28 -5.37 -21.00
CA LYS A 502 -19.82 -4.35 -21.97
C LYS A 502 -19.27 -3.11 -21.29
N VAL A 503 -18.39 -2.41 -21.98
CA VAL A 503 -17.94 -1.08 -21.54
C VAL A 503 -19.13 -0.14 -21.43
N ILE A 504 -19.26 0.55 -20.30
CA ILE A 504 -20.30 1.54 -20.08
C ILE A 504 -20.18 2.67 -21.11
N GLN A 505 -21.29 3.18 -21.60
CA GLN A 505 -21.34 4.30 -22.54
C GLN A 505 -20.65 5.53 -21.94
N GLN A 506 -20.06 6.35 -22.79
CA GLN A 506 -19.17 7.44 -22.36
C GLN A 506 -19.87 8.46 -21.46
N ASP A 507 -21.14 8.72 -21.68
CA ASP A 507 -21.99 9.64 -20.90
C ASP A 507 -22.37 9.13 -19.49
N LEU A 508 -22.15 7.82 -19.23
CA LEU A 508 -22.36 7.17 -17.93
C LEU A 508 -21.06 6.55 -17.37
N ARG A 509 -19.93 6.80 -17.99
CA ARG A 509 -18.64 6.21 -17.60
C ARG A 509 -17.79 7.20 -16.81
N HIS A 510 -17.39 6.78 -15.61
CA HIS A 510 -16.50 7.61 -14.76
C HIS A 510 -15.19 7.95 -15.51
N PRO A 511 -14.66 9.18 -15.38
CA PRO A 511 -13.42 9.60 -16.06
C PRO A 511 -12.19 8.75 -15.71
N ASP A 512 -12.14 8.16 -14.50
CA ASP A 512 -11.06 7.25 -14.09
C ASP A 512 -11.34 5.77 -14.46
N CYS A 513 -12.35 5.49 -15.25
CA CYS A 513 -12.51 4.17 -15.87
C CYS A 513 -11.47 3.97 -16.98
N PHE A 514 -10.77 2.84 -16.92
CA PHE A 514 -9.84 2.40 -17.97
C PHE A 514 -10.01 0.89 -18.19
N PRO A 515 -11.24 0.43 -18.57
CA PRO A 515 -11.56 -0.98 -18.63
C PRO A 515 -10.70 -1.72 -19.67
N ILE A 516 -10.50 -3.02 -19.42
CA ILE A 516 -9.77 -3.91 -20.32
C ILE A 516 -10.76 -4.53 -21.31
N SER A 517 -10.52 -4.34 -22.60
CA SER A 517 -11.34 -4.96 -23.66
C SER A 517 -11.06 -6.47 -23.74
N LEU A 518 -12.10 -7.28 -23.73
CA LEU A 518 -12.05 -8.73 -23.87
C LEU A 518 -12.33 -9.14 -25.31
N PRO A 519 -11.52 -10.04 -25.93
CA PRO A 519 -11.75 -10.50 -27.28
C PRO A 519 -13.03 -11.32 -27.40
N GLN A 520 -13.66 -11.31 -28.59
CA GLN A 520 -14.91 -12.02 -28.82
C GLN A 520 -14.80 -13.53 -28.68
N ASN A 521 -13.62 -14.07 -28.84
CA ASN A 521 -13.29 -15.49 -28.74
C ASN A 521 -12.45 -15.83 -27.50
N ASP A 522 -12.53 -15.00 -26.46
CA ASP A 522 -11.85 -15.31 -25.18
C ASP A 522 -12.36 -16.66 -24.64
N HIS A 523 -11.43 -17.53 -24.25
CA HIS A 523 -11.77 -18.90 -23.87
C HIS A 523 -12.54 -19.00 -22.55
N ILE A 524 -12.42 -17.99 -21.67
CA ILE A 524 -13.13 -17.97 -20.38
C ILE A 524 -14.33 -17.03 -20.45
N PHE A 525 -14.16 -15.79 -20.88
CA PHE A 525 -15.16 -14.73 -20.75
C PHE A 525 -16.22 -14.75 -21.86
N ALA A 526 -15.85 -15.26 -23.06
CA ALA A 526 -16.79 -15.24 -24.19
C ALA A 526 -18.06 -16.10 -23.99
N PRO A 527 -17.99 -17.28 -23.34
CA PRO A 527 -19.20 -18.09 -23.06
C PRO A 527 -20.25 -17.37 -22.21
N PHE A 528 -19.80 -16.46 -21.32
CA PHE A 528 -20.65 -15.65 -20.44
C PHE A 528 -21.10 -14.32 -21.08
N GLY A 529 -20.70 -14.04 -22.31
CA GLY A 529 -21.03 -12.81 -23.00
C GLY A 529 -20.17 -11.60 -22.58
N GLU A 530 -19.17 -11.80 -21.74
CA GLU A 530 -18.30 -10.76 -21.22
C GLU A 530 -17.34 -10.23 -22.30
N ARG A 531 -17.30 -8.90 -22.44
CA ARG A 531 -16.43 -8.15 -23.38
C ARG A 531 -15.66 -7.04 -22.72
N CYS A 532 -15.79 -6.92 -21.40
CA CYS A 532 -15.24 -5.84 -20.60
C CYS A 532 -14.80 -6.42 -19.27
N MET A 533 -13.56 -6.16 -18.87
CA MET A 533 -13.06 -6.41 -17.51
C MET A 533 -12.87 -5.07 -16.81
N GLU A 534 -13.37 -4.98 -15.60
CA GLU A 534 -13.31 -3.80 -14.75
C GLU A 534 -11.86 -3.35 -14.50
N PHE A 535 -11.60 -2.08 -14.68
CA PHE A 535 -10.35 -1.47 -14.26
C PHE A 535 -10.58 0.01 -13.94
N VAL A 536 -10.24 0.39 -12.72
CA VAL A 536 -10.26 1.77 -12.22
C VAL A 536 -8.84 2.28 -12.07
N ARG A 537 -8.58 3.50 -12.53
CA ARG A 537 -7.27 4.15 -12.44
C ARG A 537 -6.85 4.38 -11.00
N SER A 538 -5.55 4.40 -10.78
CA SER A 538 -4.94 4.73 -9.48
C SER A 538 -5.24 6.18 -9.09
N LEU A 539 -5.47 6.39 -7.79
CA LEU A 539 -5.72 7.70 -7.21
C LEU A 539 -4.51 8.64 -7.43
N PRO A 540 -4.71 9.89 -7.86
CA PRO A 540 -3.59 10.81 -7.99
C PRO A 540 -3.01 11.22 -6.64
N ALA A 541 -1.73 11.55 -6.63
CA ALA A 541 -1.00 12.07 -5.47
C ALA A 541 -0.64 13.55 -5.64
N PRO A 542 -0.63 14.34 -4.56
CA PRO A 542 -0.08 15.70 -4.61
C PRO A 542 1.39 15.67 -5.05
N ARG A 543 1.73 16.53 -5.99
CA ARG A 543 3.11 16.65 -6.47
C ARG A 543 4.01 17.23 -5.38
N PRO A 544 5.16 16.59 -5.07
CA PRO A 544 6.02 17.03 -3.96
C PRO A 544 6.53 18.46 -4.12
N GLU A 545 6.85 18.86 -5.37
CA GLU A 545 7.45 20.16 -5.71
C GLU A 545 6.42 21.29 -5.83
N CYS A 546 5.12 20.99 -5.68
CA CYS A 546 4.07 21.98 -5.78
C CYS A 546 4.05 22.74 -7.11
N ASN A 547 4.20 22.02 -8.21
CA ASN A 547 4.21 22.54 -9.57
C ASN A 547 3.16 21.83 -10.45
N PHE A 548 2.82 22.43 -11.58
CA PHE A 548 2.05 21.75 -12.63
C PHE A 548 2.84 20.55 -13.17
N GLY A 549 2.19 19.68 -13.91
CA GLY A 549 2.85 18.58 -14.60
C GLY A 549 2.08 17.26 -14.58
N PRO A 550 2.76 16.15 -14.90
CA PRO A 550 2.13 14.84 -15.02
C PRO A 550 1.49 14.35 -13.72
N ARG A 551 0.40 13.57 -13.89
CA ARG A 551 -0.24 12.82 -12.80
C ARG A 551 0.76 11.91 -12.10
N GLU A 552 0.84 12.01 -10.78
CA GLU A 552 1.56 11.08 -9.92
C GLU A 552 0.58 10.13 -9.23
N GLN A 553 1.03 8.95 -8.84
CA GLN A 553 0.23 7.98 -8.10
C GLN A 553 0.68 7.94 -6.65
N MET A 554 -0.28 7.70 -5.76
CA MET A 554 -0.07 7.71 -4.32
C MET A 554 0.43 6.35 -3.80
N ASN A 555 1.33 6.38 -2.81
CA ASN A 555 1.57 5.25 -1.94
C ASN A 555 0.86 5.48 -0.60
N GLN A 556 -0.14 4.67 -0.28
CA GLN A 556 -0.98 4.82 0.92
C GLN A 556 -0.27 4.35 2.20
N VAL A 557 0.76 3.50 2.08
CA VAL A 557 1.57 2.99 3.20
C VAL A 557 2.92 3.70 3.29
N THR A 558 3.68 3.45 4.35
CA THR A 558 5.04 3.98 4.47
C THR A 558 5.96 3.39 3.40
N GLY A 559 6.84 4.20 2.84
CA GLY A 559 7.84 3.75 1.86
C GLY A 559 9.15 3.32 2.53
N TYR A 560 9.08 2.59 3.64
CA TYR A 560 10.20 2.04 4.39
C TYR A 560 9.92 0.59 4.77
N LEU A 561 10.97 -0.21 4.93
CA LEU A 561 10.84 -1.53 5.54
C LEU A 561 10.75 -1.34 7.06
N ASP A 562 9.56 -1.01 7.55
CA ASP A 562 9.31 -0.56 8.92
C ASP A 562 8.15 -1.27 9.63
N GLY A 563 7.65 -2.35 9.01
CA GLY A 563 6.58 -3.18 9.54
C GLY A 563 5.21 -2.49 9.50
N SER A 564 4.99 -1.55 8.57
CA SER A 564 3.70 -0.87 8.45
C SER A 564 2.53 -1.84 8.24
N ASN A 565 2.77 -2.97 7.58
CA ASN A 565 1.80 -4.05 7.42
C ASN A 565 1.40 -4.70 8.74
N ILE A 566 2.25 -4.64 9.79
CA ILE A 566 1.96 -5.11 11.15
C ILE A 566 1.33 -4.00 11.98
N TYR A 567 1.87 -2.77 11.88
CA TYR A 567 1.60 -1.67 12.82
C TYR A 567 0.68 -0.58 12.29
N GLY A 568 0.37 -0.58 11.00
CA GLY A 568 -0.37 0.48 10.31
C GLY A 568 0.51 1.67 9.92
N SER A 569 0.04 2.43 8.92
CA SER A 569 0.74 3.55 8.31
C SER A 569 0.27 4.92 8.81
N ASN A 570 -0.39 4.97 9.96
CA ASN A 570 -0.80 6.19 10.65
C ASN A 570 -1.04 5.93 12.14
N LEU A 571 -1.04 7.00 12.93
CA LEU A 571 -1.16 6.90 14.39
C LEU A 571 -2.49 6.26 14.83
N ASN A 572 -3.59 6.54 14.14
CA ASN A 572 -4.91 5.99 14.50
C ASN A 572 -4.93 4.47 14.29
N SER A 573 -4.49 3.98 13.13
CA SER A 573 -4.37 2.54 12.86
C SER A 573 -3.47 1.86 13.88
N GLN A 574 -2.30 2.44 14.16
CA GLN A 574 -1.37 1.92 15.16
C GLN A 574 -2.02 1.82 16.55
N GLN A 575 -2.77 2.83 16.96
CA GLN A 575 -3.45 2.85 18.27
C GLN A 575 -4.60 1.84 18.37
N THR A 576 -5.32 1.58 17.26
CA THR A 576 -6.43 0.61 17.24
C THR A 576 -5.96 -0.84 17.26
N LEU A 577 -4.71 -1.09 16.86
CA LEU A 577 -4.11 -2.43 16.86
C LEU A 577 -3.45 -2.81 18.19
N ARG A 578 -3.41 -1.90 19.19
CA ARG A 578 -2.72 -2.12 20.47
C ARG A 578 -3.67 -2.62 21.55
N GLU A 579 -3.19 -3.53 22.38
CA GLU A 579 -3.84 -3.89 23.65
C GLU A 579 -3.79 -2.74 24.68
N ARG A 580 -2.83 -1.80 24.50
CA ARG A 580 -2.51 -0.67 25.41
C ARG A 580 -2.12 -1.13 26.81
N ARG A 581 -1.51 -2.30 26.90
CA ARG A 581 -1.00 -2.90 28.13
C ARG A 581 0.24 -3.74 27.85
N GLY A 582 1.35 -3.41 28.50
CA GLY A 582 2.61 -4.16 28.36
C GLY A 582 3.24 -4.09 26.97
N GLY A 583 2.94 -3.03 26.21
CA GLY A 583 3.45 -2.80 24.87
C GLY A 583 2.94 -3.74 23.80
N ARG A 584 1.87 -4.51 24.06
CA ARG A 584 1.40 -5.59 23.18
C ARG A 584 0.44 -5.10 22.11
N LEU A 585 0.44 -5.81 21.00
CA LEU A 585 -0.63 -5.79 19.99
C LEU A 585 -1.84 -6.59 20.50
N ALA A 586 -3.02 -6.14 20.09
CA ALA A 586 -4.27 -6.80 20.39
C ALA A 586 -4.36 -8.18 19.73
N ILE A 587 -5.02 -9.12 20.40
CA ILE A 587 -5.26 -10.47 19.94
C ILE A 587 -6.70 -10.88 20.21
N GLN A 588 -7.20 -11.85 19.46
CA GLN A 588 -8.30 -12.68 19.91
C GLN A 588 -7.79 -14.00 20.48
N ASN A 589 -8.45 -14.52 21.51
CA ASN A 589 -8.19 -15.83 22.06
C ASN A 589 -9.27 -16.79 21.57
N PHE A 590 -8.94 -17.62 20.59
CA PHE A 590 -9.86 -18.61 20.05
C PHE A 590 -9.42 -20.02 20.44
N LYS A 591 -10.20 -20.68 21.29
CA LYS A 591 -9.91 -22.04 21.82
C LYS A 591 -8.48 -22.18 22.40
N GLY A 592 -7.99 -21.15 23.10
CA GLY A 592 -6.66 -21.13 23.71
C GLY A 592 -5.52 -20.72 22.74
N ARG A 593 -5.81 -20.46 21.47
CA ARG A 593 -4.83 -19.97 20.48
C ARG A 593 -4.94 -18.46 20.32
N GLN A 594 -3.81 -17.81 20.14
CA GLN A 594 -3.74 -16.38 19.87
C GLN A 594 -3.80 -16.16 18.36
N LEU A 595 -4.87 -15.54 17.89
CA LEU A 595 -5.06 -15.12 16.51
C LEU A 595 -5.10 -13.60 16.43
N LEU A 596 -5.04 -13.06 15.20
CA LEU A 596 -5.24 -11.63 14.94
C LEU A 596 -6.62 -11.17 15.45
N PRO A 597 -6.79 -9.88 15.77
CA PRO A 597 -8.10 -9.34 16.14
C PRO A 597 -9.15 -9.57 15.04
N GLU A 598 -10.40 -9.73 15.42
CA GLU A 598 -11.52 -9.87 14.48
C GLU A 598 -11.80 -8.57 13.73
N ASN A 599 -12.19 -8.69 12.47
CA ASN A 599 -12.70 -7.63 11.62
C ASN A 599 -14.06 -8.00 11.02
N ARG A 600 -15.09 -8.01 11.86
CA ARG A 600 -16.48 -8.35 11.44
C ARG A 600 -17.08 -7.38 10.44
N GLY A 601 -16.51 -6.18 10.30
CA GLY A 601 -16.95 -5.20 9.32
C GLY A 601 -16.49 -5.53 7.90
N GLU A 602 -15.51 -6.41 7.74
CA GLU A 602 -14.99 -6.85 6.45
C GLU A 602 -15.68 -8.13 5.98
N CYS A 603 -15.62 -9.18 6.77
CA CYS A 603 -16.33 -10.42 6.46
C CYS A 603 -16.63 -11.26 7.71
N THR A 604 -17.61 -12.15 7.56
CA THR A 604 -17.93 -13.24 8.47
C THR A 604 -18.19 -14.51 7.66
N ASP A 605 -18.14 -15.67 8.33
CA ASP A 605 -18.65 -16.90 7.73
C ASP A 605 -20.19 -16.88 7.62
N ASP A 606 -20.75 -17.87 6.96
CA ASP A 606 -22.21 -17.97 6.73
C ASP A 606 -23.03 -18.03 8.03
N GLU A 607 -22.44 -18.51 9.13
CA GLU A 607 -23.08 -18.62 10.42
C GLU A 607 -22.85 -17.37 11.29
N GLU A 608 -22.11 -16.36 10.80
CA GLU A 608 -21.68 -15.16 11.51
C GLU A 608 -20.91 -15.45 12.83
N ILE A 609 -20.31 -16.63 12.95
CA ILE A 609 -19.52 -17.06 14.11
C ILE A 609 -18.08 -16.61 13.96
N LEU A 610 -17.48 -16.87 12.79
CA LEU A 610 -16.10 -16.55 12.48
C LEU A 610 -16.03 -15.22 11.74
N ALA A 611 -14.92 -14.51 11.88
CA ALA A 611 -14.72 -13.21 11.25
C ALA A 611 -13.37 -13.13 10.55
N CYS A 612 -13.26 -12.24 9.57
CA CYS A 612 -12.01 -11.81 9.02
C CYS A 612 -11.06 -11.25 10.08
N PHE A 613 -9.78 -11.18 9.75
CA PHE A 613 -8.73 -10.67 10.63
C PHE A 613 -8.42 -9.20 10.38
N LYS A 614 -7.93 -8.53 11.42
CA LYS A 614 -7.44 -7.16 11.37
C LYS A 614 -5.94 -7.10 11.60
N ALA A 615 -5.22 -6.39 10.73
CA ALA A 615 -3.78 -6.15 10.84
C ALA A 615 -3.43 -4.69 10.51
N GLY A 616 -2.16 -4.37 10.39
CA GLY A 616 -1.69 -3.05 9.98
C GLY A 616 -1.99 -2.74 8.51
N ASP A 617 -2.05 -3.76 7.67
CA ASP A 617 -2.45 -3.65 6.28
C ASP A 617 -3.83 -4.30 6.07
N SER A 618 -4.69 -3.63 5.29
CA SER A 618 -6.06 -4.07 5.03
C SER A 618 -6.15 -5.34 4.18
N ARG A 619 -5.10 -5.71 3.46
CA ARG A 619 -5.04 -6.89 2.58
C ARG A 619 -4.78 -8.21 3.32
N VAL A 620 -4.69 -8.20 4.63
CA VAL A 620 -4.37 -9.38 5.48
C VAL A 620 -5.21 -10.61 5.19
N ASN A 621 -6.44 -10.44 4.72
CA ASN A 621 -7.40 -11.52 4.45
C ASN A 621 -7.39 -11.98 2.98
N GLU A 622 -6.51 -11.45 2.14
CA GLU A 622 -6.48 -11.76 0.71
C GLU A 622 -6.33 -13.26 0.46
N GLN A 623 -5.46 -13.95 1.25
CA GLN A 623 -5.36 -15.39 1.24
C GLN A 623 -4.82 -15.93 2.58
N VAL A 624 -5.00 -17.22 2.85
CA VAL A 624 -4.75 -17.82 4.18
C VAL A 624 -3.28 -17.74 4.61
N GLU A 625 -2.32 -17.95 3.71
CA GLU A 625 -0.89 -17.96 4.04
C GLU A 625 -0.37 -16.55 4.36
N LEU A 626 -1.00 -15.52 3.80
CA LEU A 626 -0.76 -14.13 4.19
C LEU A 626 -1.25 -13.86 5.63
N ALA A 627 -2.46 -14.31 5.96
CA ALA A 627 -3.00 -14.20 7.32
C ALA A 627 -2.15 -14.99 8.34
N VAL A 628 -1.56 -16.12 7.94
CA VAL A 628 -0.55 -16.85 8.73
C VAL A 628 0.65 -15.96 9.03
N MET A 629 1.24 -15.33 8.02
CA MET A 629 2.41 -14.46 8.21
C MET A 629 2.10 -13.29 9.14
N HIS A 630 0.97 -12.61 8.97
CA HIS A 630 0.55 -11.54 9.88
C HIS A 630 0.34 -12.04 11.31
N THR A 631 -0.21 -13.24 11.51
CA THR A 631 -0.39 -13.85 12.82
C THR A 631 0.96 -14.15 13.49
N ILE A 632 1.92 -14.72 12.76
CA ILE A 632 3.26 -15.02 13.25
C ILE A 632 3.99 -13.73 13.69
N TRP A 633 3.95 -12.67 12.90
CA TRP A 633 4.63 -11.43 13.22
C TRP A 633 3.95 -10.60 14.32
N MET A 634 2.64 -10.68 14.46
CA MET A 634 1.92 -10.14 15.62
C MET A 634 2.35 -10.86 16.90
N ARG A 635 2.46 -12.21 16.86
CA ARG A 635 2.94 -13.01 18.01
C ARG A 635 4.40 -12.70 18.35
N GLU A 636 5.28 -12.51 17.32
CA GLU A 636 6.67 -12.13 17.55
C GLU A 636 6.78 -10.80 18.27
N HIS A 637 6.01 -9.79 17.86
CA HIS A 637 5.95 -8.53 18.58
C HIS A 637 5.54 -8.73 20.04
N ASN A 638 4.48 -9.51 20.29
CA ASN A 638 3.97 -9.76 21.63
C ASN A 638 4.96 -10.58 22.49
N ARG A 639 5.69 -11.51 21.89
CA ARG A 639 6.79 -12.26 22.55
C ARG A 639 7.92 -11.33 22.99
N VAL A 640 8.39 -10.47 22.09
CA VAL A 640 9.44 -9.48 22.34
C VAL A 640 8.99 -8.49 23.41
N ALA A 641 7.81 -7.91 23.29
CA ALA A 641 7.26 -6.97 24.27
C ALA A 641 7.14 -7.59 25.67
N GLY A 642 6.67 -8.86 25.75
CA GLY A 642 6.56 -9.60 27.01
C GLY A 642 7.91 -9.83 27.69
N GLU A 643 8.94 -10.18 26.91
CA GLU A 643 10.28 -10.38 27.45
C GLU A 643 10.95 -9.05 27.87
N LEU A 644 10.75 -7.97 27.10
CA LEU A 644 11.20 -6.64 27.49
C LEU A 644 10.54 -6.16 28.79
N ALA A 645 9.25 -6.43 28.97
CA ALA A 645 8.54 -6.09 30.20
C ALA A 645 9.09 -6.85 31.41
N ARG A 646 9.46 -8.12 31.22
CA ARG A 646 10.11 -8.94 32.27
C ARG A 646 11.49 -8.41 32.64
N LEU A 647 12.28 -7.97 31.65
CA LEU A 647 13.64 -7.47 31.84
C LEU A 647 13.67 -6.05 32.41
N ASN A 648 12.66 -5.23 32.05
CA ASN A 648 12.61 -3.81 32.40
C ASN A 648 11.23 -3.47 33.02
N PRO A 649 10.96 -3.89 34.27
CA PRO A 649 9.64 -3.75 34.90
C PRO A 649 9.20 -2.28 35.11
N ASN A 650 10.11 -1.33 34.97
CA ASN A 650 9.84 0.10 35.08
C ASN A 650 9.47 0.77 33.75
N TRP A 651 9.53 0.04 32.61
CA TRP A 651 9.14 0.60 31.33
C TRP A 651 7.62 0.68 31.22
N GLY A 652 7.12 1.85 30.78
CA GLY A 652 5.70 2.04 30.48
C GLY A 652 5.27 1.34 29.20
N ASP A 653 3.96 1.26 28.97
CA ASP A 653 3.35 0.59 27.82
C ASP A 653 3.89 1.12 26.48
N GLU A 654 3.99 2.45 26.34
CA GLU A 654 4.52 3.08 25.12
C GLU A 654 5.99 2.71 24.85
N THR A 655 6.83 2.76 25.87
CA THR A 655 8.26 2.40 25.75
C THR A 655 8.42 0.93 25.34
N LEU A 656 7.65 0.03 25.94
CA LEU A 656 7.65 -1.39 25.62
C LEU A 656 7.20 -1.62 24.16
N PHE A 657 6.15 -0.93 23.73
CA PHE A 657 5.64 -1.03 22.38
C PHE A 657 6.65 -0.55 21.34
N GLN A 658 7.20 0.65 21.54
CA GLN A 658 8.11 1.25 20.56
C GLN A 658 9.44 0.49 20.47
N GLU A 659 9.97 0.01 21.60
CA GLU A 659 11.20 -0.78 21.59
C GLU A 659 10.98 -2.18 20.99
N ALA A 660 9.83 -2.83 21.27
CA ALA A 660 9.46 -4.08 20.62
C ALA A 660 9.29 -3.90 19.10
N ARG A 661 8.57 -2.84 18.66
CA ARG A 661 8.45 -2.48 17.25
C ARG A 661 9.83 -2.29 16.60
N ARG A 662 10.74 -1.56 17.25
CA ARG A 662 12.09 -1.29 16.76
C ARG A 662 12.89 -2.58 16.57
N ILE A 663 12.76 -3.55 17.49
CA ILE A 663 13.44 -4.86 17.41
C ILE A 663 12.84 -5.69 16.28
N VAL A 664 11.51 -5.83 16.21
CA VAL A 664 10.83 -6.61 15.17
C VAL A 664 11.13 -6.06 13.78
N VAL A 665 11.12 -4.74 13.61
CA VAL A 665 11.52 -4.11 12.34
C VAL A 665 12.98 -4.45 11.99
N ALA A 666 13.88 -4.45 12.97
CA ALA A 666 15.27 -4.84 12.74
C ALA A 666 15.42 -6.32 12.36
N GLU A 667 14.59 -7.22 12.90
CA GLU A 667 14.51 -8.62 12.50
C GLU A 667 14.04 -8.75 11.05
N MET A 668 12.95 -8.05 10.67
CA MET A 668 12.45 -8.02 9.29
C MET A 668 13.52 -7.52 8.32
N GLN A 669 14.20 -6.43 8.65
CA GLN A 669 15.30 -5.88 7.85
C GLN A 669 16.44 -6.88 7.72
N HIS A 670 16.86 -7.51 8.81
CA HIS A 670 17.96 -8.47 8.79
C HIS A 670 17.60 -9.72 7.97
N ILE A 671 16.44 -10.32 8.18
CA ILE A 671 15.97 -11.48 7.40
C ILE A 671 15.90 -11.12 5.91
N THR A 672 15.36 -9.95 5.57
CA THR A 672 15.26 -9.51 4.18
C THR A 672 16.62 -9.39 3.51
N TYR A 673 17.56 -8.67 4.13
CA TYR A 673 18.87 -8.42 3.51
C TYR A 673 19.85 -9.58 3.63
N ASN A 674 19.70 -10.42 4.65
CA ASN A 674 20.61 -11.56 4.89
C ASN A 674 20.14 -12.87 4.24
N GLU A 675 18.81 -13.11 4.16
CA GLU A 675 18.27 -14.39 3.74
C GLU A 675 17.53 -14.33 2.40
N TRP A 676 16.65 -13.35 2.21
CA TRP A 676 15.73 -13.29 1.08
C TRP A 676 16.30 -12.58 -0.16
N LEU A 677 16.84 -11.38 0.00
CA LEU A 677 17.42 -10.62 -1.12
C LEU A 677 18.55 -11.35 -1.85
N PRO A 678 19.44 -12.11 -1.17
CA PRO A 678 20.43 -12.93 -1.87
C PRO A 678 19.84 -13.99 -2.79
N VAL A 679 18.62 -14.50 -2.49
CA VAL A 679 17.89 -15.40 -3.39
C VAL A 679 17.37 -14.64 -4.61
N VAL A 680 16.82 -13.46 -4.39
CA VAL A 680 16.13 -12.66 -5.43
C VAL A 680 17.14 -12.03 -6.39
N LEU A 681 18.16 -11.35 -5.86
CA LEU A 681 19.11 -10.53 -6.64
C LEU A 681 20.41 -11.28 -7.04
N GLY A 682 20.72 -12.36 -6.33
CA GLY A 682 22.00 -13.04 -6.48
C GLY A 682 23.16 -12.31 -5.80
N ARG A 683 24.22 -13.07 -5.51
CA ARG A 683 25.37 -12.60 -4.75
C ARG A 683 26.13 -11.46 -5.43
N ASP A 684 26.38 -11.59 -6.70
CA ASP A 684 27.19 -10.61 -7.45
C ASP A 684 26.56 -9.22 -7.39
N TYR A 685 25.22 -9.18 -7.39
CA TYR A 685 24.48 -7.91 -7.25
C TYR A 685 24.57 -7.38 -5.81
N MET A 686 24.35 -8.24 -4.81
CA MET A 686 24.42 -7.87 -3.39
C MET A 686 25.79 -7.29 -3.02
N ASP A 687 26.86 -7.93 -3.48
CA ASP A 687 28.24 -7.47 -3.24
C ASP A 687 28.57 -6.19 -4.01
N LYS A 688 28.11 -6.09 -5.27
CA LYS A 688 28.35 -4.92 -6.13
C LYS A 688 27.80 -3.64 -5.52
N PHE A 689 26.63 -3.71 -4.88
CA PHE A 689 25.91 -2.56 -4.36
C PHE A 689 25.94 -2.47 -2.83
N GLU A 690 26.78 -3.26 -2.18
CA GLU A 690 26.97 -3.23 -0.72
C GLU A 690 25.66 -3.44 0.04
N LEU A 691 24.80 -4.36 -0.46
CA LEU A 691 23.52 -4.69 0.16
C LEU A 691 23.65 -5.76 1.25
N SER A 692 24.73 -6.52 1.28
CA SER A 692 24.97 -7.53 2.29
C SER A 692 25.14 -6.89 3.68
N PRO A 693 24.48 -7.43 4.73
CA PRO A 693 24.74 -7.02 6.11
C PRO A 693 26.19 -7.23 6.50
N ARG A 694 26.67 -6.48 7.47
CA ARG A 694 28.01 -6.65 8.04
C ARG A 694 28.04 -7.77 9.07
N ASP A 695 29.14 -8.50 9.13
CA ASP A 695 29.36 -9.53 10.16
C ASP A 695 29.50 -8.90 11.55
N ASN A 696 30.03 -7.69 11.65
CA ASN A 696 30.25 -6.98 12.91
C ASN A 696 30.27 -5.45 12.71
N GLY A 697 30.18 -4.71 13.82
CA GLY A 697 30.20 -3.25 13.84
C GLY A 697 28.97 -2.60 13.20
N PHE A 698 29.04 -1.29 13.02
CA PHE A 698 27.97 -0.47 12.45
C PHE A 698 28.27 -0.07 11.02
N THR A 699 27.23 0.30 10.28
CA THR A 699 27.36 1.01 9.01
C THR A 699 27.32 2.52 9.22
N LYS A 700 27.73 3.26 8.19
CA LYS A 700 27.55 4.70 8.03
C LYS A 700 27.17 4.94 6.58
N LEU A 701 26.07 4.32 6.18
CA LEU A 701 25.60 4.33 4.79
C LEU A 701 24.41 5.26 4.59
N TYR A 702 23.83 5.79 5.67
CA TYR A 702 22.74 6.74 5.58
C TYR A 702 23.16 7.99 4.78
N ASP A 703 22.38 8.28 3.77
CA ASP A 703 22.54 9.41 2.85
C ASP A 703 21.25 10.25 2.88
N ASP A 704 21.33 11.42 3.53
CA ASP A 704 20.20 12.35 3.68
C ASP A 704 19.82 13.05 2.37
N THR A 705 20.62 12.92 1.33
CA THR A 705 20.33 13.43 -0.01
C THR A 705 19.62 12.40 -0.89
N LEU A 706 19.53 11.13 -0.45
CA LEU A 706 18.89 10.04 -1.18
C LEU A 706 17.43 9.89 -0.77
N ASN A 707 16.53 10.03 -1.73
CA ASN A 707 15.10 9.78 -1.52
C ASN A 707 14.82 8.26 -1.48
N PRO A 708 14.37 7.70 -0.33
CA PRO A 708 14.04 6.29 -0.19
C PRO A 708 12.62 5.93 -0.65
N SER A 709 11.77 6.91 -0.97
CA SER A 709 10.38 6.68 -1.37
C SER A 709 10.29 5.58 -2.42
N ILE A 710 9.25 4.79 -2.36
CA ILE A 710 9.04 3.68 -3.30
C ILE A 710 8.92 4.23 -4.72
N THR A 711 9.68 3.64 -5.63
CA THR A 711 9.65 4.03 -7.05
C THR A 711 8.40 3.46 -7.72
N ASN A 712 7.81 4.25 -8.61
CA ASN A 712 6.60 3.87 -9.35
C ASN A 712 6.80 2.57 -10.14
N VAL A 713 7.98 2.41 -10.73
CA VAL A 713 8.34 1.19 -11.47
C VAL A 713 8.44 -0.05 -10.56
N PHE A 714 8.91 0.11 -9.34
CA PHE A 714 8.96 -0.97 -8.35
C PHE A 714 7.56 -1.42 -7.98
N ALA A 715 6.70 -0.50 -7.50
CA ALA A 715 5.35 -0.82 -7.06
C ALA A 715 4.45 -1.36 -8.19
N THR A 716 4.66 -0.89 -9.43
CA THR A 716 3.73 -1.16 -10.54
C THR A 716 4.15 -2.33 -11.42
N ALA A 717 5.45 -2.65 -11.46
CA ALA A 717 5.96 -3.70 -12.33
C ALA A 717 6.99 -4.61 -11.64
N ALA A 718 8.12 -4.05 -11.14
CA ALA A 718 9.27 -4.86 -10.79
C ALA A 718 9.03 -5.74 -9.55
N PHE A 719 8.32 -5.24 -8.52
CA PHE A 719 8.04 -6.01 -7.31
C PHE A 719 6.86 -6.97 -7.47
N ARG A 720 6.16 -6.91 -8.61
CA ARG A 720 5.12 -7.87 -9.00
C ARG A 720 5.68 -9.17 -9.59
N PHE A 721 6.99 -9.36 -9.57
CA PHE A 721 7.64 -10.59 -10.03
C PHE A 721 7.15 -11.84 -9.29
N GLY A 722 6.73 -11.69 -8.05
CA GLY A 722 6.22 -12.76 -7.21
C GLY A 722 4.95 -13.42 -7.73
N HIS A 723 4.20 -12.77 -8.62
CA HIS A 723 2.96 -13.31 -9.18
C HIS A 723 3.19 -14.61 -9.97
N SER A 724 4.32 -14.78 -10.66
CA SER A 724 4.64 -16.03 -11.34
C SER A 724 5.11 -17.17 -10.40
N LEU A 725 5.42 -16.83 -9.13
CA LEU A 725 5.87 -17.79 -8.13
C LEU A 725 4.71 -18.50 -7.40
N ILE A 726 3.48 -18.03 -7.60
CA ILE A 726 2.30 -18.45 -6.85
C ILE A 726 1.83 -19.84 -7.30
N GLN A 727 1.50 -20.70 -6.33
CA GLN A 727 0.91 -22.00 -6.53
C GLN A 727 -0.61 -21.91 -6.75
N SER A 728 -1.17 -22.86 -7.51
CA SER A 728 -2.62 -22.95 -7.69
C SER A 728 -3.36 -23.38 -6.42
N HIS A 729 -2.67 -24.09 -5.53
CA HIS A 729 -3.22 -24.60 -4.28
C HIS A 729 -2.33 -24.24 -3.10
N MET A 730 -2.95 -23.78 -2.02
CA MET A 730 -2.33 -23.58 -0.72
C MET A 730 -2.48 -24.85 0.11
N GLN A 731 -1.36 -25.49 0.47
CA GLN A 731 -1.38 -26.77 1.14
C GLN A 731 -0.93 -26.69 2.60
N GLY A 732 -1.78 -27.16 3.51
CA GLY A 732 -1.42 -27.36 4.90
C GLY A 732 -0.95 -28.79 5.16
N PHE A 733 0.23 -28.96 5.79
CA PHE A 733 0.84 -30.26 6.10
C PHE A 733 0.79 -30.59 7.59
N THR A 734 0.37 -31.81 7.90
CA THR A 734 0.49 -32.33 9.26
C THR A 734 1.95 -32.49 9.68
N ARG A 735 2.21 -32.69 10.99
CA ARG A 735 3.55 -33.00 11.52
C ARG A 735 4.18 -34.29 10.93
N PHE A 736 3.37 -35.13 10.31
CA PHE A 736 3.83 -36.36 9.67
C PHE A 736 4.10 -36.21 8.17
N GLY A 737 3.95 -35.00 7.61
CA GLY A 737 4.19 -34.69 6.21
C GLY A 737 3.02 -35.05 5.28
N ASN A 738 1.85 -35.38 5.81
CA ASN A 738 0.65 -35.61 5.00
C ASN A 738 -0.08 -34.30 4.76
N VAL A 739 -0.58 -34.07 3.54
CA VAL A 739 -1.45 -32.95 3.21
C VAL A 739 -2.76 -33.08 4.03
N ARG A 740 -3.10 -32.04 4.79
CA ARG A 740 -4.32 -31.95 5.57
C ARG A 740 -5.33 -30.99 4.94
N GLN A 741 -4.88 -29.80 4.57
CA GLN A 741 -5.64 -28.84 3.79
C GLN A 741 -5.05 -28.76 2.38
N ASN A 742 -5.90 -28.61 1.38
CA ASN A 742 -5.51 -28.41 -0.02
C ASN A 742 -6.53 -27.44 -0.62
N LEU A 743 -6.25 -26.14 -0.47
CA LEU A 743 -7.18 -25.08 -0.81
C LEU A 743 -6.86 -24.55 -2.20
N GLU A 744 -7.82 -24.60 -3.10
CA GLU A 744 -7.73 -23.95 -4.39
C GLU A 744 -7.79 -22.43 -4.22
N LEU A 745 -6.82 -21.69 -4.76
CA LEU A 745 -6.60 -20.30 -4.42
C LEU A 745 -7.82 -19.44 -4.69
N SER A 746 -8.43 -19.53 -5.87
CA SER A 746 -9.54 -18.66 -6.29
C SER A 746 -10.80 -18.80 -5.46
N HIS A 747 -11.04 -19.98 -4.87
CA HIS A 747 -12.21 -20.24 -4.02
C HIS A 747 -11.98 -19.90 -2.54
N HIS A 748 -10.73 -19.57 -2.17
CA HIS A 748 -10.37 -19.32 -0.77
C HIS A 748 -9.73 -17.94 -0.54
N GLN A 749 -9.82 -17.05 -1.54
CA GLN A 749 -9.45 -15.64 -1.36
C GLN A 749 -10.52 -14.93 -0.51
N PHE A 750 -10.07 -14.02 0.35
CA PHE A 750 -10.89 -13.27 1.32
C PHE A 750 -11.70 -14.13 2.32
N THR A 751 -11.38 -15.43 2.44
CA THR A 751 -12.05 -16.35 3.37
C THR A 751 -11.05 -17.08 4.27
N PRO A 752 -10.38 -16.40 5.22
CA PRO A 752 -9.31 -17.00 6.02
C PRO A 752 -9.81 -17.90 7.15
N PHE A 753 -11.07 -18.34 7.11
CA PHE A 753 -11.76 -19.03 8.21
C PHE A 753 -11.15 -20.37 8.57
N VAL A 754 -10.43 -21.02 7.66
CA VAL A 754 -9.70 -22.27 7.95
C VAL A 754 -8.68 -22.11 9.09
N LEU A 755 -8.19 -20.88 9.37
CA LEU A 755 -7.26 -20.64 10.47
C LEU A 755 -7.90 -20.80 11.87
N TYR A 756 -9.23 -20.82 11.94
CA TYR A 756 -9.95 -21.14 13.16
C TYR A 756 -10.00 -22.66 13.47
N GLU A 757 -9.60 -23.52 12.51
CA GLU A 757 -9.43 -24.95 12.72
C GLU A 757 -8.21 -25.26 13.60
N ASP A 758 -8.31 -26.32 14.40
CA ASP A 758 -7.22 -26.74 15.27
C ASP A 758 -5.99 -27.21 14.45
N GLY A 759 -4.85 -26.61 14.73
CA GLY A 759 -3.56 -26.91 14.07
C GLY A 759 -3.42 -26.34 12.66
N ALA A 760 -4.40 -25.60 12.13
CA ALA A 760 -4.34 -25.05 10.77
C ALA A 760 -3.17 -24.09 10.59
N LEU A 761 -2.93 -23.17 11.54
CA LEU A 761 -1.78 -22.27 11.49
C LEU A 761 -0.48 -23.04 11.24
N ASP A 762 -0.21 -24.04 12.05
CA ASP A 762 1.00 -24.86 11.95
C ASP A 762 1.07 -25.69 10.65
N ASN A 763 -0.10 -26.16 10.18
CA ASN A 763 -0.16 -26.90 8.93
C ASN A 763 0.25 -26.02 7.75
N PHE A 764 -0.22 -24.78 7.69
CA PHE A 764 0.18 -23.83 6.64
C PHE A 764 1.63 -23.31 6.81
N VAL A 765 2.14 -23.13 8.03
CA VAL A 765 3.58 -22.88 8.25
C VAL A 765 4.44 -24.03 7.70
N ARG A 766 4.01 -25.29 7.90
CA ARG A 766 4.67 -26.44 7.28
C ARG A 766 4.48 -26.44 5.76
N GLY A 767 3.30 -26.02 5.28
CA GLY A 767 3.01 -25.83 3.86
C GLY A 767 4.01 -24.88 3.22
N LEU A 768 4.07 -23.67 3.71
CA LEU A 768 4.99 -22.61 3.26
C LEU A 768 6.47 -23.07 3.24
N SER A 769 6.88 -23.87 4.23
CA SER A 769 8.24 -24.38 4.35
C SER A 769 8.49 -25.73 3.61
N THR A 770 7.49 -26.27 2.90
CA THR A 770 7.55 -27.57 2.20
C THR A 770 7.17 -27.44 0.73
N GLN A 771 6.08 -26.76 0.39
CA GLN A 771 5.70 -26.52 -1.01
C GLN A 771 6.83 -25.76 -1.72
N PRO A 772 7.17 -26.14 -2.95
CA PRO A 772 8.05 -25.30 -3.78
C PRO A 772 7.29 -24.04 -4.22
N SER A 773 7.99 -22.95 -4.46
CA SER A 773 7.45 -21.88 -5.29
C SER A 773 7.47 -22.29 -6.77
N GLN A 774 6.61 -21.68 -7.60
CA GLN A 774 6.74 -21.78 -9.04
C GLN A 774 8.01 -21.05 -9.52
N ARG A 775 8.47 -21.33 -10.74
CA ARG A 775 9.59 -20.61 -11.36
C ARG A 775 9.21 -19.17 -11.66
N PHE A 776 10.21 -18.32 -11.60
CA PHE A 776 10.08 -16.98 -12.17
C PHE A 776 10.22 -17.09 -13.69
N ASP A 777 9.09 -16.98 -14.38
CA ASP A 777 8.99 -17.01 -15.84
C ASP A 777 7.63 -16.41 -16.29
N ARG A 778 7.30 -16.57 -17.57
CA ARG A 778 6.04 -16.07 -18.16
C ARG A 778 4.83 -17.00 -17.93
N PHE A 779 4.99 -18.07 -17.19
CA PHE A 779 3.89 -18.98 -16.90
C PHE A 779 3.23 -18.63 -15.57
N PHE A 780 1.93 -18.52 -15.59
CA PHE A 780 1.13 -18.15 -14.42
C PHE A 780 0.03 -19.17 -14.22
N SER A 781 -0.33 -19.41 -12.96
CA SER A 781 -1.49 -20.20 -12.61
C SER A 781 -2.78 -19.60 -13.19
N LYS A 782 -3.68 -20.43 -13.69
CA LYS A 782 -5.03 -20.01 -14.10
C LYS A 782 -5.86 -19.43 -12.96
N GLN A 783 -5.52 -19.79 -11.73
CA GLN A 783 -6.12 -19.15 -10.55
C GLN A 783 -5.93 -17.63 -10.52
N LEU A 784 -4.91 -17.13 -11.26
CA LEU A 784 -4.58 -15.71 -11.36
C LEU A 784 -4.95 -15.08 -12.69
N THR A 785 -4.99 -15.85 -13.79
CA THR A 785 -5.24 -15.30 -15.14
C THR A 785 -6.69 -15.43 -15.59
N ASP A 786 -7.45 -16.35 -14.99
CA ASP A 786 -8.84 -16.62 -15.36
C ASP A 786 -9.80 -16.53 -14.15
N HIS A 787 -9.27 -16.77 -12.94
CA HIS A 787 -10.08 -17.02 -11.75
C HIS A 787 -9.72 -16.09 -10.55
N LEU A 788 -8.97 -15.02 -10.76
CA LEU A 788 -8.59 -14.11 -9.67
C LEU A 788 -9.84 -13.50 -8.99
N PHE A 789 -9.95 -13.69 -7.67
CA PHE A 789 -11.06 -13.18 -6.86
C PHE A 789 -12.44 -13.71 -7.29
N GLN A 790 -12.46 -14.90 -7.83
CA GLN A 790 -13.67 -15.52 -8.41
C GLN A 790 -14.77 -15.71 -7.36
N GLY A 791 -14.44 -16.16 -6.15
CA GLY A 791 -15.42 -16.57 -5.15
C GLY A 791 -16.30 -17.71 -5.69
N ASP A 792 -17.61 -17.53 -5.60
CA ASP A 792 -18.62 -18.51 -6.05
C ASP A 792 -19.07 -18.34 -7.52
N LEU A 793 -18.44 -17.45 -8.28
CA LEU A 793 -18.77 -17.21 -9.68
C LEU A 793 -18.02 -18.18 -10.62
N ASP A 794 -18.42 -18.21 -11.90
CA ASP A 794 -17.81 -19.11 -12.89
C ASP A 794 -16.48 -18.58 -13.45
N PHE A 795 -16.12 -17.32 -13.20
CA PHE A 795 -14.88 -16.69 -13.64
C PHE A 795 -14.45 -15.59 -12.66
N GLY A 796 -13.16 -15.25 -12.69
CA GLY A 796 -12.60 -14.16 -11.91
C GLY A 796 -12.07 -13.03 -12.80
N LEU A 797 -10.97 -12.40 -12.37
CA LEU A 797 -10.21 -11.41 -13.13
C LEU A 797 -8.90 -12.05 -13.65
N ASP A 798 -8.15 -11.25 -14.40
CA ASP A 798 -6.83 -11.61 -14.95
C ASP A 798 -5.75 -10.69 -14.34
N LEU A 799 -4.96 -11.21 -13.42
CA LEU A 799 -3.91 -10.46 -12.73
C LEU A 799 -2.83 -9.95 -13.69
N VAL A 800 -2.47 -10.73 -14.71
CA VAL A 800 -1.46 -10.33 -15.71
C VAL A 800 -1.99 -9.17 -16.55
N ALA A 801 -3.23 -9.26 -17.02
CA ALA A 801 -3.90 -8.17 -17.73
C ALA A 801 -4.02 -6.90 -16.85
N LEU A 802 -4.38 -7.06 -15.57
CA LEU A 802 -4.42 -5.95 -14.60
C LEU A 802 -3.04 -5.29 -14.40
N ASN A 803 -1.96 -6.08 -14.31
CA ASN A 803 -0.59 -5.55 -14.19
C ASN A 803 -0.16 -4.74 -15.41
N ILE A 804 -0.46 -5.26 -16.62
CA ILE A 804 -0.19 -4.56 -17.88
C ILE A 804 -0.96 -3.23 -17.92
N GLN A 805 -2.26 -3.28 -17.64
CA GLN A 805 -3.12 -2.09 -17.65
C GLN A 805 -2.69 -1.06 -16.63
N ARG A 806 -2.24 -1.48 -15.44
CA ARG A 806 -1.72 -0.60 -14.38
C ARG A 806 -0.42 0.09 -14.81
N GLY A 807 0.48 -0.60 -15.49
CA GLY A 807 1.68 0.02 -16.07
C GLY A 807 1.34 1.14 -17.06
N ARG A 808 0.31 0.92 -17.90
CA ARG A 808 -0.19 1.93 -18.87
C ARG A 808 -0.90 3.09 -18.16
N ASP A 809 -1.70 2.81 -17.12
CA ASP A 809 -2.34 3.82 -16.28
C ASP A 809 -1.31 4.74 -15.60
N HIS A 810 -0.20 4.19 -15.11
CA HIS A 810 0.87 4.94 -14.48
C HIS A 810 1.82 5.63 -15.49
N GLY A 811 1.59 5.45 -16.78
CA GLY A 811 2.46 5.99 -17.82
C GLY A 811 3.88 5.41 -17.75
N LEU A 812 4.06 4.16 -17.31
CA LEU A 812 5.39 3.55 -17.26
C LEU A 812 5.99 3.51 -18.67
N PRO A 813 7.24 3.97 -18.86
CA PRO A 813 7.98 3.80 -20.10
C PRO A 813 8.05 2.33 -20.53
N PRO A 814 8.21 2.05 -21.84
CA PRO A 814 8.35 0.69 -22.35
C PRO A 814 9.65 0.04 -21.87
N TYR A 815 9.70 -1.29 -21.91
CA TYR A 815 10.81 -2.11 -21.45
C TYR A 815 12.20 -1.65 -21.92
N ASN A 816 12.31 -1.22 -23.18
CA ASN A 816 13.59 -0.82 -23.78
C ASN A 816 14.21 0.42 -23.11
N ASP A 817 13.39 1.34 -22.59
CA ASP A 817 13.85 2.51 -21.83
C ASP A 817 14.44 2.09 -20.47
N TRP A 818 13.84 1.08 -19.84
CA TRP A 818 14.34 0.53 -18.58
C TRP A 818 15.63 -0.26 -18.74
N ARG A 819 15.81 -0.95 -19.87
CA ARG A 819 17.12 -1.55 -20.20
C ARG A 819 18.20 -0.48 -20.21
N GLU A 820 17.94 0.61 -20.90
CA GLU A 820 18.91 1.70 -21.04
C GLU A 820 19.30 2.32 -19.69
N VAL A 821 18.32 2.66 -18.84
CA VAL A 821 18.60 3.24 -17.51
C VAL A 821 19.33 2.25 -16.60
N CYS A 822 19.11 0.93 -16.77
CA CYS A 822 19.87 -0.12 -16.09
C CYS A 822 21.28 -0.33 -16.66
N GLY A 823 21.69 0.47 -17.68
CA GLY A 823 22.99 0.33 -18.35
C GLY A 823 23.08 -0.90 -19.26
N LEU A 824 21.94 -1.46 -19.65
CA LEU A 824 21.85 -2.57 -20.58
C LEU A 824 21.69 -2.03 -22.02
N PRO A 825 22.21 -2.74 -23.04
CA PRO A 825 22.04 -2.30 -24.42
C PRO A 825 20.56 -2.24 -24.80
N ARG A 826 20.15 -1.13 -25.42
CA ARG A 826 18.82 -1.01 -26.02
C ARG A 826 18.64 -2.02 -27.15
N ALA A 827 17.59 -2.81 -27.13
CA ALA A 827 17.27 -3.74 -28.22
C ALA A 827 16.82 -2.91 -29.44
N LYS A 828 17.45 -3.15 -30.59
CA LYS A 828 17.14 -2.50 -31.86
C LYS A 828 16.28 -3.36 -32.78
N SER A 829 16.20 -4.65 -32.49
CA SER A 829 15.39 -5.63 -33.20
C SER A 829 14.98 -6.76 -32.28
N TRP A 830 14.05 -7.60 -32.71
CA TRP A 830 13.60 -8.78 -31.98
C TRP A 830 14.71 -9.79 -31.72
N GLU A 831 15.68 -9.88 -32.62
CA GLU A 831 16.83 -10.77 -32.52
C GLU A 831 17.75 -10.39 -31.35
N ASN A 832 17.81 -9.10 -30.99
CA ASN A 832 18.59 -8.64 -29.85
C ASN A 832 18.01 -9.08 -28.48
N LEU A 833 16.78 -9.57 -28.44
CA LEU A 833 16.16 -10.10 -27.24
C LEU A 833 16.46 -11.59 -27.00
N GLN A 834 16.94 -12.34 -28.02
CA GLN A 834 17.17 -13.79 -27.92
C GLN A 834 18.28 -14.14 -26.94
N ASP A 835 19.21 -13.23 -26.68
CA ASP A 835 20.28 -13.42 -25.70
C ASP A 835 19.73 -13.48 -24.27
N VAL A 836 18.69 -12.70 -24.00
CA VAL A 836 18.11 -12.51 -22.65
C VAL A 836 16.77 -13.23 -22.45
N MET A 837 16.11 -13.68 -23.51
CA MET A 837 14.84 -14.39 -23.49
C MET A 837 14.94 -15.68 -24.32
N ASP A 838 14.01 -16.61 -24.12
CA ASP A 838 13.88 -17.77 -25.00
C ASP A 838 13.21 -17.38 -26.36
N ALA A 839 13.45 -18.21 -27.38
CA ALA A 839 12.94 -17.95 -28.71
C ALA A 839 11.40 -17.91 -28.80
N GLN A 840 10.71 -18.70 -27.97
CA GLN A 840 9.24 -18.75 -27.94
C GLN A 840 8.66 -17.46 -27.32
N SER A 841 9.28 -16.95 -26.24
CA SER A 841 8.92 -15.65 -25.65
C SER A 841 9.10 -14.51 -26.62
N VAL A 842 10.25 -14.47 -27.33
CA VAL A 842 10.50 -13.44 -28.36
C VAL A 842 9.49 -13.52 -29.50
N ALA A 843 9.13 -14.74 -29.95
CA ALA A 843 8.12 -14.92 -30.99
C ALA A 843 6.74 -14.45 -30.56
N ALA A 844 6.32 -14.75 -29.31
CA ALA A 844 5.06 -14.30 -28.75
C ALA A 844 5.01 -12.76 -28.65
N LEU A 845 6.06 -12.13 -28.14
CA LEU A 845 6.17 -10.65 -28.07
C LEU A 845 6.10 -10.00 -29.45
N ARG A 846 6.76 -10.58 -30.45
CA ARG A 846 6.75 -10.10 -31.83
C ARG A 846 5.36 -10.19 -32.47
N ALA A 847 4.55 -11.17 -32.11
CA ALA A 847 3.20 -11.30 -32.59
C ALA A 847 2.23 -10.29 -31.96
N LEU A 848 2.55 -9.81 -30.76
CA LEU A 848 1.70 -8.93 -29.95
C LEU A 848 1.99 -7.45 -30.13
N TYR A 849 3.28 -7.07 -30.20
CA TYR A 849 3.68 -5.67 -30.23
C TYR A 849 4.24 -5.24 -31.59
N PRO A 850 3.96 -4.02 -32.03
CA PRO A 850 4.43 -3.54 -33.33
C PRO A 850 5.95 -3.38 -33.42
N SER A 851 6.60 -3.13 -32.28
CA SER A 851 8.07 -2.98 -32.20
C SER A 851 8.61 -3.34 -30.82
N VAL A 852 9.92 -3.53 -30.72
CA VAL A 852 10.62 -3.76 -29.44
C VAL A 852 10.54 -2.55 -28.49
N ASP A 853 10.28 -1.35 -29.02
CA ASP A 853 10.17 -0.11 -28.24
C ASP A 853 8.78 0.11 -27.65
N GLU A 854 7.83 -0.78 -27.94
CA GLU A 854 6.45 -0.68 -27.44
C GLU A 854 6.11 -1.68 -26.34
N ILE A 855 6.99 -2.67 -26.10
CA ILE A 855 6.70 -3.76 -25.15
C ILE A 855 6.50 -3.20 -23.75
N ASP A 856 5.38 -3.57 -23.11
CA ASP A 856 5.14 -3.25 -21.71
C ASP A 856 6.23 -3.84 -20.81
N LEU A 857 6.72 -3.07 -19.84
CA LEU A 857 7.84 -3.48 -18.97
C LEU A 857 7.59 -4.81 -18.27
N PHE A 858 6.42 -4.96 -17.62
CA PHE A 858 6.10 -6.17 -16.87
C PHE A 858 6.21 -7.43 -17.74
N VAL A 859 5.62 -7.38 -18.93
CA VAL A 859 5.58 -8.51 -19.88
C VAL A 859 6.98 -8.93 -20.31
N ALA A 860 7.81 -7.98 -20.74
CA ALA A 860 9.17 -8.31 -21.20
C ALA A 860 10.08 -8.75 -20.06
N ALA A 861 10.00 -8.13 -18.90
CA ALA A 861 10.90 -8.42 -17.79
C ALA A 861 10.65 -9.78 -17.14
N VAL A 862 9.39 -10.27 -17.10
CA VAL A 862 9.10 -11.64 -16.63
C VAL A 862 9.55 -12.71 -17.63
N ALA A 863 9.78 -12.35 -18.90
CA ALA A 863 10.32 -13.25 -19.93
C ALA A 863 11.84 -13.35 -19.90
N GLU A 864 12.54 -12.48 -19.17
CA GLU A 864 14.00 -12.55 -19.11
C GLU A 864 14.47 -13.82 -18.40
N LYS A 865 15.51 -14.44 -18.96
CA LYS A 865 16.20 -15.54 -18.28
C LYS A 865 16.79 -15.06 -16.97
N PRO A 866 16.59 -15.77 -15.85
CA PRO A 866 17.24 -15.45 -14.58
C PRO A 866 18.75 -15.33 -14.71
N LEU A 867 19.33 -14.36 -14.01
CA LEU A 867 20.78 -14.23 -13.89
C LEU A 867 21.35 -15.44 -13.11
N PRO A 868 22.57 -15.87 -13.39
CA PRO A 868 23.22 -16.93 -12.62
C PRO A 868 23.25 -16.59 -11.12
N GLY A 869 22.68 -17.46 -10.30
CA GLY A 869 22.59 -17.27 -8.85
C GLY A 869 21.50 -16.31 -8.37
N ALA A 870 20.71 -15.71 -9.25
CA ALA A 870 19.56 -14.89 -8.93
C ALA A 870 18.25 -15.58 -9.33
N LEU A 871 17.14 -15.12 -8.75
CA LEU A 871 15.79 -15.52 -9.14
C LEU A 871 15.32 -14.78 -10.40
N LEU A 872 15.76 -13.52 -10.59
CA LEU A 872 15.25 -12.58 -11.57
C LEU A 872 16.19 -12.41 -12.77
N GLY A 873 15.63 -11.92 -13.88
CA GLY A 873 16.37 -11.43 -15.05
C GLY A 873 17.02 -10.05 -14.80
N GLN A 874 17.85 -9.63 -15.77
CA GLN A 874 18.71 -8.45 -15.62
C GLN A 874 17.96 -7.16 -15.28
N THR A 875 16.82 -6.93 -15.92
CA THR A 875 16.07 -5.69 -15.74
C THR A 875 15.42 -5.64 -14.36
N PHE A 876 14.78 -6.74 -13.92
CA PHE A 876 14.18 -6.74 -12.60
C PHE A 876 15.21 -6.82 -11.47
N VAL A 877 16.35 -7.50 -11.65
CA VAL A 877 17.47 -7.42 -10.68
C VAL A 877 17.93 -5.96 -10.51
N CYS A 878 18.03 -5.21 -11.60
CA CYS A 878 18.39 -3.79 -11.55
C CYS A 878 17.36 -2.95 -10.77
N LEU A 879 16.08 -3.08 -11.12
CA LEU A 879 15.01 -2.24 -10.57
C LEU A 879 14.68 -2.58 -9.10
N VAL A 880 14.65 -3.85 -8.76
CA VAL A 880 14.45 -4.31 -7.37
C VAL A 880 15.67 -3.94 -6.52
N GLY A 881 16.86 -4.14 -7.06
CA GLY A 881 18.09 -3.77 -6.37
C GLY A 881 18.24 -2.28 -6.12
N ASP A 882 17.83 -1.42 -7.07
CA ASP A 882 17.75 0.03 -6.89
C ASP A 882 16.89 0.39 -5.67
N GLN A 883 15.68 -0.18 -5.59
CA GLN A 883 14.78 0.14 -4.50
C GLN A 883 15.33 -0.32 -3.14
N PHE A 884 15.88 -1.53 -3.05
CA PHE A 884 16.46 -1.99 -1.78
C PHE A 884 17.75 -1.24 -1.41
N ALA A 885 18.53 -0.73 -2.39
CA ALA A 885 19.63 0.20 -2.13
C ALA A 885 19.12 1.52 -1.54
N ARG A 886 18.01 2.07 -2.06
CA ARG A 886 17.35 3.26 -1.51
C ARG A 886 16.83 3.02 -0.10
N LEU A 887 16.15 1.91 0.15
CA LEU A 887 15.61 1.55 1.46
C LEU A 887 16.71 1.36 2.52
N ARG A 888 17.89 0.88 2.13
CA ARG A 888 19.01 0.73 3.06
C ARG A 888 19.71 2.05 3.37
N ARG A 889 19.92 2.89 2.34
CA ARG A 889 20.75 4.11 2.44
C ARG A 889 19.96 5.36 2.76
N GLY A 890 18.70 5.42 2.37
CA GLY A 890 17.81 6.55 2.65
C GLY A 890 17.02 6.41 3.95
N ASP A 891 17.18 5.30 4.68
CA ASP A 891 16.51 5.05 5.95
C ASP A 891 17.42 5.35 7.14
N ARG A 892 17.19 6.45 7.83
CA ARG A 892 17.94 6.86 9.04
C ARG A 892 17.84 5.86 10.19
N PHE A 893 16.81 5.04 10.21
CA PHE A 893 16.52 4.04 11.23
C PHE A 893 16.94 2.62 10.84
N PHE A 894 17.70 2.45 9.72
CA PHE A 894 18.14 1.12 9.34
C PHE A 894 18.95 0.47 10.46
N TYR A 895 18.69 -0.80 10.77
CA TYR A 895 19.15 -1.43 12.02
C TYR A 895 20.67 -1.47 12.23
N GLU A 896 21.47 -1.46 11.17
CA GLU A 896 22.94 -1.42 11.24
C GLU A 896 23.52 0.01 11.29
N GLU A 897 22.69 1.06 11.12
CA GLU A 897 23.20 2.43 11.00
C GLU A 897 23.67 2.95 12.36
N GLY A 898 24.93 3.44 12.38
CA GLY A 898 25.57 4.01 13.55
C GLY A 898 25.46 5.54 13.62
N GLY A 899 25.49 6.10 14.84
CA GLY A 899 25.54 7.54 15.03
C GLY A 899 24.19 8.26 14.97
N GLN A 900 23.09 7.53 14.98
CA GLN A 900 21.72 8.06 15.05
C GLN A 900 21.15 7.88 16.48
N PRO A 901 20.14 8.66 16.90
CA PRO A 901 19.43 8.41 18.16
C PRO A 901 18.81 7.01 18.22
N SER A 902 18.49 6.43 17.06
CA SER A 902 17.95 5.08 16.89
C SER A 902 19.00 3.97 16.90
N THR A 903 20.29 4.27 16.93
CA THR A 903 21.36 3.25 16.87
C THR A 903 21.26 2.28 18.04
N PHE A 904 21.30 0.98 17.74
CA PHE A 904 21.39 -0.08 18.74
C PHE A 904 22.77 -0.07 19.42
N THR A 905 22.87 -0.61 20.63
CA THR A 905 24.20 -0.89 21.20
C THR A 905 24.89 -2.02 20.43
N SER A 906 26.21 -2.15 20.53
CA SER A 906 26.94 -3.23 19.87
C SER A 906 26.43 -4.61 20.29
N GLN A 907 26.09 -4.79 21.56
CA GLN A 907 25.54 -6.05 22.09
C GLN A 907 24.14 -6.34 21.52
N GLN A 908 23.29 -5.32 21.41
CA GLN A 908 21.95 -5.46 20.81
C GLN A 908 22.06 -5.83 19.33
N LEU A 909 22.92 -5.16 18.58
CA LEU A 909 23.14 -5.42 17.16
C LEU A 909 23.67 -6.83 16.90
N GLU A 910 24.60 -7.34 17.75
CA GLU A 910 25.04 -8.73 17.68
C GLU A 910 23.90 -9.74 17.91
N GLN A 911 22.92 -9.38 18.74
CA GLN A 911 21.74 -10.25 18.93
C GLN A 911 20.79 -10.20 17.72
N ILE A 912 20.54 -9.02 17.16
CA ILE A 912 19.70 -8.85 15.97
C ILE A 912 20.25 -9.66 14.79
N ARG A 913 21.58 -9.73 14.62
CA ARG A 913 22.23 -10.56 13.59
C ARG A 913 22.01 -12.07 13.73
N LYS A 914 21.39 -12.53 14.80
CA LYS A 914 20.96 -13.93 14.97
C LYS A 914 19.53 -14.14 14.47
N ALA A 915 18.81 -13.08 14.16
CA ALA A 915 17.46 -13.20 13.63
C ALA A 915 17.47 -13.98 12.31
N ASN A 916 16.54 -14.91 12.18
CA ASN A 916 16.32 -15.70 10.99
C ASN A 916 14.87 -16.15 10.91
N LEU A 917 14.34 -16.34 9.71
CA LEU A 917 12.93 -16.67 9.54
C LEU A 917 12.55 -17.98 10.21
N ALA A 918 13.42 -19.00 10.15
CA ALA A 918 13.18 -20.28 10.81
C ALA A 918 12.95 -20.13 12.32
N ARG A 919 13.68 -19.20 12.97
CA ARG A 919 13.52 -18.90 14.39
C ARG A 919 12.18 -18.25 14.69
N VAL A 920 11.79 -17.25 13.88
CA VAL A 920 10.51 -16.55 14.03
C VAL A 920 9.35 -17.55 13.88
N LEU A 921 9.38 -18.42 12.88
CA LEU A 921 8.39 -19.48 12.69
C LEU A 921 8.35 -20.45 13.86
N CYS A 922 9.51 -20.90 14.36
CA CYS A 922 9.59 -21.80 15.52
C CYS A 922 9.04 -21.17 16.80
N ASP A 923 9.29 -19.88 17.05
CA ASP A 923 8.92 -19.25 18.31
C ASP A 923 7.44 -18.82 18.37
N ASN A 924 6.78 -18.73 17.21
CA ASN A 924 5.44 -18.16 17.12
C ASN A 924 4.38 -19.11 16.53
N SER A 925 4.75 -20.34 16.21
CA SER A 925 3.81 -21.42 15.89
C SER A 925 3.20 -22.03 17.16
N ASP A 926 2.13 -22.83 16.99
CA ASP A 926 1.46 -23.47 18.13
C ASP A 926 2.24 -24.73 18.60
N ASP A 927 2.69 -25.61 17.67
CA ASP A 927 3.41 -26.89 17.96
C ASP A 927 4.38 -27.31 16.85
N ILE A 928 5.19 -26.38 16.37
CA ILE A 928 6.27 -26.72 15.41
C ILE A 928 7.55 -27.03 16.16
N ALA A 929 7.90 -28.33 16.19
CA ALA A 929 9.11 -28.81 16.86
C ALA A 929 10.36 -28.88 15.97
N LEU A 930 10.16 -28.97 14.65
CA LEU A 930 11.22 -29.18 13.65
C LEU A 930 11.09 -28.17 12.52
N MET A 931 12.21 -27.51 12.16
CA MET A 931 12.30 -26.61 11.03
C MET A 931 13.67 -26.72 10.34
N GLN A 932 13.72 -26.51 9.01
CA GLN A 932 15.00 -26.37 8.32
C GLN A 932 15.60 -24.99 8.62
N PRO A 933 16.93 -24.91 8.96
CA PRO A 933 17.58 -23.64 9.30
C PRO A 933 17.48 -22.57 8.21
N LEU A 934 17.51 -22.96 6.95
CA LEU A 934 17.35 -22.09 5.79
C LEU A 934 15.91 -22.21 5.29
N ALA A 935 15.02 -21.41 5.87
CA ALA A 935 13.57 -21.53 5.65
C ALA A 935 13.15 -21.32 4.19
N PHE A 936 13.83 -20.44 3.47
CA PHE A 936 13.58 -20.15 2.05
C PHE A 936 14.02 -21.27 1.09
N PHE A 937 14.78 -22.24 1.59
CA PHE A 937 15.27 -23.36 0.79
C PHE A 937 14.58 -24.65 1.18
N GLN A 938 14.36 -25.51 0.18
CA GLN A 938 13.81 -26.85 0.40
C GLN A 938 14.64 -27.65 1.40
N ALA A 939 13.97 -28.44 2.20
CA ALA A 939 14.62 -29.38 3.08
C ALA A 939 15.47 -30.36 2.24
N SER A 940 16.68 -30.60 2.67
CA SER A 940 17.63 -31.45 1.94
C SER A 940 18.66 -32.04 2.90
N PHE A 941 19.54 -32.90 2.40
CA PHE A 941 20.61 -33.47 3.21
C PHE A 941 21.46 -32.42 3.96
N LEU A 942 21.68 -31.22 3.36
CA LEU A 942 22.45 -30.14 3.97
C LEU A 942 21.58 -29.07 4.65
N ASN A 943 20.25 -29.13 4.49
CA ASN A 943 19.27 -28.26 5.11
C ASN A 943 18.17 -29.11 5.75
N GLN A 944 18.60 -30.08 6.58
CA GLN A 944 17.64 -30.97 7.25
C GLN A 944 16.82 -30.19 8.27
N ARG A 945 15.58 -30.64 8.48
CA ARG A 945 14.78 -30.19 9.59
C ARG A 945 15.43 -30.64 10.88
N VAL A 946 15.74 -29.67 11.74
CA VAL A 946 16.34 -29.87 13.06
C VAL A 946 15.37 -29.40 14.14
N PRO A 947 15.51 -29.84 15.39
CA PRO A 947 14.73 -29.30 16.49
C PRO A 947 14.82 -27.77 16.56
N CYS A 948 13.71 -27.10 16.83
CA CYS A 948 13.67 -25.64 17.03
C CYS A 948 14.61 -25.15 18.16
N SER A 949 15.04 -26.03 19.05
CA SER A 949 16.07 -25.76 20.06
C SER A 949 17.52 -25.88 19.56
N SER A 950 17.73 -26.29 18.31
CA SER A 950 19.06 -26.47 17.75
C SER A 950 19.83 -25.14 17.63
N GLU A 951 21.14 -25.19 17.85
CA GLU A 951 22.03 -24.04 17.62
C GLU A 951 22.10 -23.61 16.14
N SER A 952 21.71 -24.48 15.21
CA SER A 952 21.57 -24.14 13.79
C SER A 952 20.41 -23.18 13.51
N ILE A 953 19.49 -23.02 14.45
CA ILE A 953 18.42 -22.02 14.43
C ILE A 953 18.64 -21.11 15.65
N PRO A 954 19.58 -20.16 15.58
CA PRO A 954 19.99 -19.36 16.72
C PRO A 954 18.85 -18.47 17.22
N ARG A 955 18.82 -18.22 18.53
CA ARG A 955 17.86 -17.34 19.19
C ARG A 955 18.53 -16.05 19.63
N MET A 956 17.86 -14.95 19.42
CA MET A 956 18.24 -13.64 19.94
C MET A 956 18.10 -13.61 21.46
N ASN A 957 19.14 -13.13 22.16
CA ASN A 957 19.12 -12.98 23.61
C ASN A 957 18.72 -11.55 23.98
N LEU A 958 17.48 -11.36 24.42
CA LEU A 958 16.93 -10.05 24.79
C LEU A 958 17.52 -9.48 26.10
N ASN A 959 18.34 -10.22 26.85
CA ASN A 959 19.10 -9.67 28.00
C ASN A 959 20.01 -8.49 27.62
N ALA A 960 20.35 -8.33 26.34
CA ALA A 960 21.06 -7.16 25.83
C ALA A 960 20.28 -5.84 25.98
N TRP A 961 18.99 -5.90 26.26
CA TRP A 961 18.10 -4.75 26.56
C TRP A 961 17.81 -4.57 28.06
N ALA A 962 18.36 -5.43 28.95
CA ALA A 962 18.13 -5.31 30.36
C ALA A 962 18.80 -4.04 30.91
N GLY A 963 18.01 -3.19 31.59
CA GLY A 963 18.49 -1.95 32.19
C GLY A 963 18.85 -0.85 31.18
N ASP A 964 18.48 -1.00 29.93
CA ASP A 964 18.63 0.06 28.92
C ASP A 964 17.80 1.29 29.35
N ARG A 965 18.42 2.46 29.32
CA ARG A 965 17.70 3.72 29.54
C ARG A 965 16.96 4.04 28.23
N ALA A 966 15.74 3.54 28.13
CA ALA A 966 14.82 4.09 27.15
C ALA A 966 14.56 5.55 27.53
N ALA A 967 15.16 6.47 26.80
CA ALA A 967 15.06 7.89 27.04
C ALA A 967 13.64 8.40 26.78
#